data_8951bfe811c215dfb247a106095bc68d
#
_entry.id   8951bfe811c215dfb247a106095bc68d
#
_cell.length_a   1.000
_cell.length_b   1.000
_cell.length_c   1.000
_cell.angle_alpha   90.00
_cell.angle_beta   90.00
_cell.angle_gamma   90.00
#
_symmetry.space_group_name_H-M   'P 1'
#
loop_
_entity.id
_entity.type
_entity.pdbx_description
1 polymer ?
#
loop_
_entity_poly.entity_id
_entity_poly.type
_entity_poly.pdbx_seq_one_letter_code
_entity_poly.pdbx_strand_id
1 'polypeptide(L)'
;MCLAGIFPASTFASKTVAIRDVEYTIDTLRHVKTGPGTTYTALLYTGTTGKTMRGFFLTMDLKNNPNVEYRVELGQDTVLNTEQPSAIAKRKSAPGNYYFAGINAGFYIVSSNVPSCAGTPNEMCIVNGVIGTNGWDDVDRRGQFFMDHVGGVWCDIPTHSFGCTLETGARLVFDDVNIVRPSTHTGPNKLLLLNEKFGNYTKTSGRTEVLVELAPEMEWGMNRDIEATVIAAPTVGGVKIGHNQAVLSADGTRVDEISSLKPGDKVVFRFDLSLKNHGVAPDIKECAGGDVVILDKGEVVMEADRWINPRDSDNPRTMAGYDKDRNIMVWGLIDGRSSISSGCTYPEGAEIMRLAGCYDAVNFDGGGSSAMYLQNLGIMNKPSDGNERAVANGLFAVLKAPEDNTIAEIQFAEYKFSFPFHGIYTPKFYGYNKYGMLIDTDVQGVTLECEPELGEIINGGTTFYGNGSGCHRLTARLGDITTHIPVTIFENDNVHARLANVVNDGYKDYTVEVIVNQNDDEMPINPAALSWSSDNESVASVDAATGVVKGLSDGTAVITGRIGDVVTSVNVLVQKPVAHTAAIDAFDVSTWSVRQTGGTNTAVTPLATGFSLEYDGASGRNPTIRLEKDINLWSLPDSIIFDINPGEAPVKLVRVYLRDATGEQYTIVAENLEANTVNKFKVPVSDLFDVGDLVHFPLSFTAINMLMNASTAGVHYTIIVPRFETVYDAIPAGVEGVETDAVLPGVYPNPVAAGDVVTIPAIGETARIFNASGAWVKDAKLVPMGEVAQMSTVGLVPGIYLVVVDSRAFRLVIK
;
A
#
# COMPACT_ATOMS: atom_id res chain seq x y z
N MET A 1 20.41 -8.53 -20.76
CA MET A 1 19.63 -8.94 -21.96
C MET A 1 18.16 -8.77 -21.63
N CYS A 2 17.47 -7.87 -22.31
CA CYS A 2 16.17 -7.39 -21.91
C CYS A 2 15.07 -8.43 -22.11
N LEU A 3 14.12 -8.45 -21.20
CA LEU A 3 12.86 -9.16 -21.27
C LEU A 3 12.15 -8.77 -22.59
N ALA A 4 12.18 -9.62 -23.59
CA ALA A 4 11.68 -9.32 -24.93
C ALA A 4 10.13 -9.30 -25.04
N GLY A 5 9.43 -9.35 -23.89
CA GLY A 5 7.99 -9.35 -23.81
C GLY A 5 7.38 -7.95 -23.61
N ILE A 6 6.72 -7.76 -22.46
CA ILE A 6 6.05 -6.53 -22.09
C ILE A 6 7.03 -5.53 -21.45
N PHE A 7 8.14 -5.99 -20.87
CA PHE A 7 9.08 -5.15 -20.14
C PHE A 7 10.14 -4.58 -21.09
N PRO A 8 10.16 -3.25 -21.33
CA PRO A 8 11.10 -2.66 -22.27
C PRO A 8 12.50 -2.60 -21.67
N ALA A 9 13.46 -2.96 -22.51
CA ALA A 9 14.87 -2.78 -22.16
C ALA A 9 15.42 -1.41 -22.49
N SER A 10 14.80 -0.61 -23.33
CA SER A 10 15.40 0.62 -23.80
C SER A 10 14.52 1.54 -24.68
N THR A 11 13.22 1.38 -24.76
CA THR A 11 12.40 2.32 -25.58
C THR A 11 11.20 2.81 -24.79
N PHE A 12 11.12 4.12 -24.66
CA PHE A 12 10.09 4.90 -23.93
C PHE A 12 8.78 5.05 -24.72
N ALA A 13 8.61 4.31 -25.80
CA ALA A 13 7.39 4.34 -26.59
C ALA A 13 6.37 3.35 -26.04
N SER A 14 5.14 3.78 -25.92
CA SER A 14 3.98 2.91 -25.73
C SER A 14 4.07 1.72 -26.68
N LYS A 15 3.86 0.52 -26.16
CA LYS A 15 3.93 -0.72 -26.93
C LYS A 15 2.52 -1.22 -27.21
N THR A 16 2.23 -1.55 -28.45
CA THR A 16 0.97 -2.18 -28.82
C THR A 16 1.11 -3.70 -28.83
N VAL A 17 0.19 -4.40 -28.15
CA VAL A 17 0.12 -5.87 -28.10
C VAL A 17 -1.32 -6.33 -28.24
N ALA A 18 -1.51 -7.53 -28.82
CA ALA A 18 -2.80 -8.20 -28.80
C ALA A 18 -2.93 -9.04 -27.50
N ILE A 19 -3.99 -8.82 -26.76
CA ILE A 19 -4.40 -9.69 -25.64
C ILE A 19 -5.77 -10.23 -26.03
N ARG A 20 -5.81 -11.53 -26.32
CA ARG A 20 -6.98 -12.16 -26.96
C ARG A 20 -7.28 -11.47 -28.30
N ASP A 21 -8.52 -11.04 -28.47
CA ASP A 21 -9.02 -10.43 -29.70
C ASP A 21 -9.01 -8.88 -29.64
N VAL A 22 -8.38 -8.30 -28.62
CA VAL A 22 -8.31 -6.84 -28.39
C VAL A 22 -6.86 -6.40 -28.45
N GLU A 23 -6.63 -5.33 -29.20
CA GLU A 23 -5.34 -4.62 -29.22
C GLU A 23 -5.26 -3.63 -28.07
N TYR A 24 -4.15 -3.70 -27.30
CA TYR A 24 -3.88 -2.83 -26.16
C TYR A 24 -2.60 -2.03 -26.37
N THR A 25 -2.67 -0.75 -26.10
CA THR A 25 -1.50 0.09 -25.86
C THR A 25 -1.06 -0.11 -24.42
N ILE A 26 0.25 -0.36 -24.20
CA ILE A 26 0.82 -0.54 -22.87
C ILE A 26 1.77 0.60 -22.59
N ASP A 27 1.48 1.34 -21.51
CA ASP A 27 2.32 2.40 -20.98
C ASP A 27 2.99 1.93 -19.69
N THR A 28 4.29 2.21 -19.55
CA THR A 28 5.02 1.91 -18.32
C THR A 28 4.89 3.09 -17.36
N LEU A 29 4.13 2.88 -16.28
CA LEU A 29 3.94 3.90 -15.24
C LEU A 29 5.12 3.95 -14.27
N ARG A 30 5.73 2.79 -13.99
CA ARG A 30 6.87 2.68 -13.09
C ARG A 30 7.71 1.46 -13.41
N HIS A 31 9.01 1.58 -13.29
CA HIS A 31 9.95 0.47 -13.47
C HIS A 31 11.18 0.73 -12.59
N VAL A 32 11.28 0.04 -11.46
CA VAL A 32 12.32 0.29 -10.45
C VAL A 32 12.79 -1.02 -9.81
N LYS A 33 14.04 -1.06 -9.41
CA LYS A 33 14.56 -2.12 -8.53
C LYS A 33 13.90 -1.96 -7.16
N THR A 34 13.49 -3.04 -6.55
CA THR A 34 12.80 -3.01 -5.24
C THR A 34 13.42 -3.95 -4.22
N GLY A 35 14.36 -4.76 -4.64
CA GLY A 35 15.05 -5.71 -3.80
C GLY A 35 16.16 -6.43 -4.56
N PRO A 36 16.86 -7.37 -3.91
CA PRO A 36 17.91 -8.16 -4.56
C PRO A 36 17.36 -8.89 -5.80
N GLY A 37 17.93 -8.61 -6.97
CA GLY A 37 17.52 -9.17 -8.26
C GLY A 37 16.02 -9.07 -8.56
N THR A 38 15.33 -8.13 -7.91
CA THR A 38 13.89 -7.95 -8.02
C THR A 38 13.57 -6.59 -8.60
N THR A 39 12.80 -6.59 -9.67
CA THR A 39 12.32 -5.38 -10.34
C THR A 39 10.80 -5.31 -10.25
N TYR A 40 10.30 -4.17 -9.83
CA TYR A 40 8.88 -3.84 -9.86
C TYR A 40 8.55 -3.06 -11.13
N THR A 41 7.47 -3.45 -11.80
CA THR A 41 6.96 -2.74 -12.98
C THR A 41 5.45 -2.52 -12.84
N ALA A 42 5.00 -1.27 -12.96
CA ALA A 42 3.60 -0.92 -13.07
C ALA A 42 3.28 -0.53 -14.51
N LEU A 43 2.20 -1.07 -15.05
CA LEU A 43 1.77 -0.89 -16.43
C LEU A 43 0.32 -0.43 -16.49
N LEU A 44 0.01 0.43 -17.48
CA LEU A 44 -1.34 0.77 -17.89
C LEU A 44 -1.60 0.12 -19.24
N TYR A 45 -2.66 -0.65 -19.33
CA TYR A 45 -3.16 -1.25 -20.57
C TYR A 45 -4.41 -0.47 -21.01
N THR A 46 -4.37 0.10 -22.19
CA THR A 46 -5.50 0.81 -22.79
C THR A 46 -5.95 0.08 -24.05
N GLY A 47 -7.08 -0.58 -23.97
CA GLY A 47 -7.65 -1.36 -25.07
C GLY A 47 -8.41 -0.51 -26.06
N THR A 48 -8.39 -0.92 -27.34
CA THR A 48 -9.16 -0.27 -28.42
C THR A 48 -10.68 -0.28 -28.18
N THR A 49 -11.16 -1.12 -27.27
CA THR A 49 -12.56 -1.16 -26.82
C THR A 49 -12.90 -0.14 -25.71
N GLY A 50 -11.91 0.61 -25.23
CA GLY A 50 -12.05 1.52 -24.08
C GLY A 50 -11.84 0.83 -22.72
N LYS A 51 -11.56 -0.49 -22.69
CA LYS A 51 -11.18 -1.20 -21.45
C LYS A 51 -9.79 -0.76 -21.01
N THR A 52 -9.67 -0.42 -19.73
CA THR A 52 -8.39 -0.10 -19.10
C THR A 52 -8.07 -1.13 -18.01
N MET A 53 -6.78 -1.47 -17.87
CA MET A 53 -6.28 -2.35 -16.80
C MET A 53 -4.96 -1.79 -16.25
N ARG A 54 -4.82 -1.76 -14.92
CA ARG A 54 -3.54 -1.49 -14.25
C ARG A 54 -2.91 -2.79 -13.79
N GLY A 55 -1.72 -3.07 -14.28
CA GLY A 55 -0.95 -4.27 -13.95
C GLY A 55 0.29 -3.94 -13.13
N PHE A 56 0.60 -4.77 -12.15
CA PHE A 56 1.72 -4.65 -11.24
C PHE A 56 2.50 -5.96 -11.25
N PHE A 57 3.79 -5.89 -11.53
CA PHE A 57 4.61 -7.08 -11.72
C PHE A 57 5.89 -7.01 -10.89
N LEU A 58 6.23 -8.11 -10.26
CA LEU A 58 7.54 -8.36 -9.69
C LEU A 58 8.24 -9.41 -10.53
N THR A 59 9.38 -9.06 -11.09
CA THR A 59 10.25 -9.98 -11.83
C THR A 59 11.46 -10.28 -10.98
N MET A 60 11.71 -11.56 -10.69
CA MET A 60 12.74 -12.02 -9.77
C MET A 60 13.69 -12.99 -10.46
N ASP A 61 14.99 -12.69 -10.43
CA ASP A 61 16.05 -13.56 -10.93
C ASP A 61 16.40 -14.60 -9.87
N LEU A 62 16.02 -15.86 -10.12
CA LEU A 62 16.24 -16.96 -9.17
C LEU A 62 17.69 -17.46 -9.18
N LYS A 63 18.41 -17.28 -10.29
CA LYS A 63 19.74 -17.83 -10.49
C LYS A 63 20.84 -17.03 -9.83
N ASN A 64 20.73 -15.69 -9.87
CA ASN A 64 21.79 -14.78 -9.46
C ASN A 64 21.57 -14.18 -8.05
N ASN A 65 20.60 -14.70 -7.29
CA ASN A 65 20.25 -14.24 -5.96
C ASN A 65 20.31 -15.36 -4.90
N PRO A 66 21.49 -15.89 -4.57
CA PRO A 66 21.63 -17.01 -3.65
C PRO A 66 21.20 -16.68 -2.20
N ASN A 67 21.06 -15.39 -1.88
CA ASN A 67 20.64 -14.92 -0.57
C ASN A 67 19.12 -14.66 -0.50
N VAL A 68 18.36 -14.91 -1.54
CA VAL A 68 16.90 -14.74 -1.55
C VAL A 68 16.23 -16.10 -1.48
N GLU A 69 15.36 -16.27 -0.51
CA GLU A 69 14.46 -17.41 -0.39
C GLU A 69 13.03 -16.96 -0.71
N TYR A 70 12.25 -17.88 -1.26
CA TYR A 70 10.83 -17.69 -1.46
C TYR A 70 10.08 -18.61 -0.51
N ARG A 71 9.05 -18.06 0.16
CA ARG A 71 8.34 -18.77 1.23
C ARG A 71 6.85 -18.57 1.11
N VAL A 72 6.12 -19.63 1.40
CA VAL A 72 4.71 -19.55 1.71
C VAL A 72 4.56 -19.32 3.21
N GLU A 73 3.73 -18.37 3.60
CA GLU A 73 3.46 -18.09 5.01
C GLU A 73 1.96 -18.10 5.30
N LEU A 74 1.60 -18.70 6.41
CA LEU A 74 0.22 -18.72 6.92
C LEU A 74 -0.06 -17.48 7.78
N GLY A 75 -1.28 -17.00 7.73
CA GLY A 75 -1.74 -15.98 8.66
C GLY A 75 -1.58 -16.45 10.11
N GLN A 76 -0.86 -15.67 10.94
CA GLN A 76 -0.56 -16.04 12.34
C GLN A 76 0.08 -17.43 12.50
N ASP A 77 0.78 -17.90 11.47
CA ASP A 77 1.51 -19.18 11.41
C ASP A 77 0.66 -20.47 11.50
N THR A 78 -0.66 -20.35 11.41
CA THR A 78 -1.59 -21.47 11.50
C THR A 78 -2.71 -21.43 10.46
N VAL A 79 -3.26 -22.59 10.13
CA VAL A 79 -4.29 -22.74 9.07
C VAL A 79 -5.67 -22.20 9.44
N LEU A 80 -5.92 -21.85 10.71
CA LEU A 80 -7.23 -21.33 11.18
C LEU A 80 -7.25 -19.82 11.36
N ASN A 81 -6.25 -19.14 10.84
CA ASN A 81 -6.11 -17.70 10.97
C ASN A 81 -5.92 -17.01 9.64
N THR A 82 -6.21 -15.73 9.63
CA THR A 82 -5.91 -14.82 8.50
C THR A 82 -5.09 -13.64 8.99
N GLU A 83 -4.24 -13.12 8.12
CA GLU A 83 -3.42 -11.94 8.38
C GLU A 83 -3.16 -11.21 7.06
N GLN A 84 -3.00 -9.89 7.09
CA GLN A 84 -2.63 -9.12 5.92
C GLN A 84 -1.21 -9.48 5.46
N PRO A 85 -0.93 -9.68 4.15
CA PRO A 85 0.41 -9.93 3.64
C PRO A 85 1.46 -8.96 4.17
N SER A 86 1.15 -7.65 4.22
CA SER A 86 2.06 -6.66 4.80
C SER A 86 2.32 -6.87 6.29
N ALA A 87 1.33 -7.34 7.05
CA ALA A 87 1.49 -7.63 8.48
C ALA A 87 2.32 -8.89 8.71
N ILE A 88 2.12 -9.96 7.91
CA ILE A 88 2.96 -11.16 7.92
C ILE A 88 4.43 -10.77 7.67
N ALA A 89 4.68 -9.99 6.58
CA ALA A 89 6.02 -9.55 6.22
C ALA A 89 6.68 -8.75 7.35
N LYS A 90 5.98 -7.79 7.94
CA LYS A 90 6.48 -6.96 9.06
C LYS A 90 6.77 -7.81 10.30
N ARG A 91 5.85 -8.71 10.68
CA ARG A 91 5.97 -9.56 11.88
C ARG A 91 7.13 -10.53 11.78
N LYS A 92 7.39 -11.07 10.57
CA LYS A 92 8.42 -12.08 10.34
C LYS A 92 9.79 -11.51 9.98
N SER A 93 9.87 -10.24 9.61
CA SER A 93 11.14 -9.59 9.30
C SER A 93 12.00 -9.41 10.54
N ALA A 94 13.25 -9.85 10.44
CA ALA A 94 14.29 -9.72 11.45
C ALA A 94 15.67 -9.72 10.77
N PRO A 95 16.75 -9.29 11.45
CA PRO A 95 18.09 -9.41 10.92
C PRO A 95 18.42 -10.83 10.44
N GLY A 96 18.88 -10.95 9.20
CA GLY A 96 19.09 -12.22 8.51
C GLY A 96 17.84 -12.86 7.91
N ASN A 97 16.71 -12.18 7.92
CA ASN A 97 15.43 -12.71 7.45
C ASN A 97 14.45 -11.57 7.10
N TYR A 98 14.76 -10.80 6.05
CA TYR A 98 13.96 -9.63 5.66
C TYR A 98 12.94 -9.98 4.58
N TYR A 99 11.65 -9.88 4.91
CA TYR A 99 10.53 -10.08 3.99
C TYR A 99 10.33 -8.80 3.17
N PHE A 100 10.97 -8.70 2.03
CA PHE A 100 11.01 -7.45 1.26
C PHE A 100 9.92 -7.34 0.20
N ALA A 101 9.27 -8.45 -0.18
CA ALA A 101 8.13 -8.47 -1.09
C ALA A 101 7.15 -9.58 -0.71
N GLY A 102 5.86 -9.39 -1.02
CA GLY A 102 4.85 -10.40 -0.79
C GLY A 102 3.57 -10.16 -1.59
N ILE A 103 2.86 -11.25 -1.90
CA ILE A 103 1.53 -11.23 -2.51
C ILE A 103 0.59 -12.17 -1.73
N ASN A 104 -0.72 -11.92 -1.81
CA ASN A 104 -1.70 -12.92 -1.38
C ASN A 104 -1.62 -14.16 -2.25
N ALA A 105 -2.02 -15.33 -1.71
CA ALA A 105 -2.01 -16.57 -2.46
C ALA A 105 -3.39 -17.26 -2.48
N GLY A 106 -3.56 -18.41 -1.80
CA GLY A 106 -4.72 -19.27 -1.94
C GLY A 106 -6.05 -18.70 -1.46
N PHE A 107 -7.12 -19.27 -1.96
CA PHE A 107 -8.46 -19.08 -1.42
C PHE A 107 -8.57 -19.67 -0.02
N TYR A 108 -9.58 -19.28 0.74
CA TYR A 108 -9.76 -19.77 2.10
C TYR A 108 -11.24 -19.79 2.53
N ILE A 109 -11.54 -20.60 3.52
CA ILE A 109 -12.86 -20.69 4.13
C ILE A 109 -13.17 -19.40 4.88
N VAL A 110 -14.22 -18.69 4.46
CA VAL A 110 -14.70 -17.50 5.18
C VAL A 110 -15.62 -17.89 6.34
N SER A 111 -15.65 -17.11 7.40
CA SER A 111 -16.40 -17.39 8.63
C SER A 111 -17.91 -17.60 8.43
N SER A 112 -18.48 -17.01 7.39
CA SER A 112 -19.91 -17.17 7.06
C SER A 112 -20.27 -18.54 6.53
N ASN A 113 -19.31 -19.30 5.97
CA ASN A 113 -19.55 -20.60 5.37
C ASN A 113 -19.44 -21.73 6.41
N VAL A 114 -18.29 -21.83 7.05
CA VAL A 114 -18.02 -22.84 8.11
C VAL A 114 -17.19 -22.17 9.20
N PRO A 115 -17.83 -21.56 10.21
CA PRO A 115 -17.12 -20.75 11.23
C PRO A 115 -15.97 -21.47 11.94
N SER A 116 -16.11 -22.76 12.19
CA SER A 116 -15.08 -23.58 12.87
C SER A 116 -13.82 -23.84 12.03
N CYS A 117 -13.89 -23.59 10.74
CA CYS A 117 -12.79 -23.76 9.78
C CYS A 117 -12.40 -22.45 9.10
N ALA A 118 -12.90 -21.32 9.61
CA ALA A 118 -12.56 -20.01 9.04
C ALA A 118 -11.05 -19.79 9.04
N GLY A 119 -10.53 -19.29 7.92
CA GLY A 119 -9.10 -19.11 7.71
C GLY A 119 -8.37 -20.30 7.10
N THR A 120 -9.00 -21.50 7.04
CA THR A 120 -8.39 -22.66 6.40
C THR A 120 -8.18 -22.41 4.90
N PRO A 121 -6.97 -22.60 4.34
CA PRO A 121 -6.77 -22.60 2.89
C PRO A 121 -7.63 -23.64 2.19
N ASN A 122 -8.25 -23.28 1.07
CA ASN A 122 -9.08 -24.20 0.27
C ASN A 122 -8.24 -25.22 -0.47
N GLU A 123 -7.03 -24.85 -0.84
CA GLU A 123 -6.11 -25.67 -1.60
C GLU A 123 -5.03 -26.26 -0.69
N MET A 124 -4.20 -27.13 -1.27
CA MET A 124 -3.02 -27.60 -0.55
C MET A 124 -2.09 -26.44 -0.18
N CYS A 125 -1.56 -26.50 1.03
CA CYS A 125 -0.57 -25.54 1.52
C CYS A 125 0.57 -26.31 2.19
N ILE A 126 1.81 -26.03 1.77
CA ILE A 126 3.02 -26.58 2.39
C ILE A 126 3.91 -25.39 2.75
N VAL A 127 4.38 -25.36 3.97
CA VAL A 127 5.21 -24.29 4.54
C VAL A 127 6.48 -24.89 5.09
N ASN A 128 7.62 -24.63 4.46
CA ASN A 128 8.92 -25.18 4.82
C ASN A 128 8.90 -26.71 5.00
N GLY A 129 8.32 -27.42 4.03
CA GLY A 129 8.20 -28.90 4.01
C GLY A 129 7.09 -29.45 4.91
N VAL A 130 6.49 -28.64 5.78
CA VAL A 130 5.38 -29.04 6.65
C VAL A 130 4.06 -28.85 5.94
N ILE A 131 3.22 -29.89 5.89
CA ILE A 131 1.88 -29.79 5.29
C ILE A 131 1.03 -28.89 6.20
N GLY A 132 0.63 -27.72 5.70
CA GLY A 132 -0.37 -26.86 6.32
C GLY A 132 -1.76 -27.44 6.14
N THR A 133 -2.15 -27.78 4.91
CA THR A 133 -3.40 -28.47 4.60
C THR A 133 -3.29 -29.27 3.30
N ASN A 134 -4.03 -30.37 3.20
CA ASN A 134 -4.14 -31.12 1.95
C ASN A 134 -5.24 -30.60 1.02
N GLY A 135 -5.95 -29.57 1.43
CA GLY A 135 -7.01 -28.90 0.69
C GLY A 135 -8.42 -29.24 1.17
N TRP A 136 -9.35 -28.31 0.92
CA TRP A 136 -10.74 -28.46 1.38
C TRP A 136 -11.59 -29.31 0.42
N ASP A 137 -11.71 -28.86 -0.84
CA ASP A 137 -12.49 -29.56 -1.88
C ASP A 137 -11.81 -29.37 -3.24
N ASP A 138 -12.01 -30.31 -4.15
CA ASP A 138 -11.54 -30.28 -5.55
C ASP A 138 -10.04 -29.93 -5.72
N VAL A 139 -9.20 -30.25 -4.72
CA VAL A 139 -7.78 -29.94 -4.76
C VAL A 139 -7.05 -30.59 -5.95
N ASP A 140 -7.54 -31.74 -6.40
CA ASP A 140 -7.07 -32.47 -7.57
C ASP A 140 -7.44 -31.84 -8.92
N ARG A 141 -8.15 -30.71 -8.89
CA ARG A 141 -8.54 -29.90 -10.05
C ARG A 141 -7.95 -28.51 -10.01
N ARG A 142 -7.48 -28.04 -8.84
CA ARG A 142 -6.98 -26.69 -8.66
C ARG A 142 -5.51 -26.58 -9.00
N GLY A 143 -5.17 -25.57 -9.80
CA GLY A 143 -3.78 -25.20 -10.07
C GLY A 143 -3.10 -24.64 -8.84
N GLN A 144 -1.86 -25.04 -8.61
CA GLN A 144 -1.09 -24.65 -7.44
C GLN A 144 0.35 -24.32 -7.83
N PHE A 145 0.98 -23.51 -7.02
CA PHE A 145 2.37 -23.11 -7.15
C PHE A 145 3.22 -23.92 -6.18
N PHE A 146 4.29 -24.53 -6.66
CA PHE A 146 5.20 -25.39 -5.90
C PHE A 146 6.63 -24.93 -6.02
N MET A 147 7.39 -25.07 -4.94
CA MET A 147 8.85 -24.91 -4.92
C MET A 147 9.49 -26.04 -4.12
N ASP A 148 10.62 -26.56 -4.58
CA ASP A 148 11.42 -27.54 -3.85
C ASP A 148 12.55 -26.89 -3.04
N HIS A 149 13.33 -27.72 -2.36
CA HIS A 149 14.48 -27.30 -1.54
C HIS A 149 15.68 -26.77 -2.34
N VAL A 150 15.71 -26.97 -3.65
CA VAL A 150 16.82 -26.57 -4.53
C VAL A 150 16.46 -25.43 -5.49
N GLY A 151 15.25 -24.86 -5.36
CA GLY A 151 14.79 -23.72 -6.13
C GLY A 151 14.08 -24.09 -7.43
N GLY A 152 13.70 -25.35 -7.63
CA GLY A 152 12.78 -25.76 -8.70
C GLY A 152 11.39 -25.18 -8.47
N VAL A 153 10.72 -24.73 -9.53
CA VAL A 153 9.39 -24.10 -9.49
C VAL A 153 8.46 -24.80 -10.48
N TRP A 154 7.23 -25.05 -10.05
CA TRP A 154 6.17 -25.64 -10.88
C TRP A 154 4.83 -24.95 -10.65
N CYS A 155 4.05 -24.81 -11.71
CA CYS A 155 2.62 -24.50 -11.65
C CYS A 155 1.87 -25.71 -12.18
N ASP A 156 1.22 -26.49 -11.31
CA ASP A 156 0.59 -27.76 -11.69
C ASP A 156 -0.58 -28.11 -10.77
N ILE A 157 -1.24 -29.20 -11.06
CA ILE A 157 -2.34 -29.76 -10.28
C ILE A 157 -1.82 -30.96 -9.49
N PRO A 158 -1.95 -30.98 -8.14
CA PRO A 158 -1.45 -32.09 -7.32
C PRO A 158 -2.39 -33.28 -7.35
N THR A 159 -1.80 -34.48 -7.19
CA THR A 159 -2.47 -35.69 -6.72
C THR A 159 -1.71 -36.20 -5.50
N HIS A 160 -2.41 -36.57 -4.46
CA HIS A 160 -1.75 -36.92 -3.20
C HIS A 160 -2.37 -38.14 -2.52
N SER A 161 -1.56 -38.84 -1.74
CA SER A 161 -1.98 -39.89 -0.81
C SER A 161 -1.17 -39.80 0.47
N PHE A 162 -1.74 -39.19 1.48
CA PHE A 162 -1.08 -38.91 2.75
C PHE A 162 -1.47 -39.94 3.80
N GLY A 163 -0.53 -40.48 4.52
CA GLY A 163 -0.83 -41.51 5.52
C GLY A 163 0.37 -41.91 6.36
N CYS A 164 0.19 -42.98 7.15
CA CYS A 164 1.27 -43.59 7.90
C CYS A 164 1.16 -45.12 7.85
N THR A 165 2.28 -45.78 8.13
CA THR A 165 2.35 -47.24 8.28
C THR A 165 2.71 -47.54 9.74
N LEU A 166 1.95 -48.43 10.36
CA LEU A 166 2.17 -48.88 11.72
C LEU A 166 3.19 -50.04 11.73
N GLU A 167 3.79 -50.37 12.88
CA GLU A 167 4.68 -51.53 13.04
C GLU A 167 4.06 -52.86 12.61
N THR A 168 2.74 -52.98 12.68
CA THR A 168 1.98 -54.11 12.18
C THR A 168 2.00 -54.27 10.66
N GLY A 169 2.51 -53.29 9.95
CA GLY A 169 2.44 -53.17 8.50
C GLY A 169 1.11 -52.57 7.95
N ALA A 170 0.18 -52.23 8.83
CA ALA A 170 -1.08 -51.63 8.44
C ALA A 170 -0.82 -50.17 7.96
N ARG A 171 -1.29 -49.85 6.74
CA ARG A 171 -1.26 -48.50 6.20
C ARG A 171 -2.55 -47.78 6.53
N LEU A 172 -2.43 -46.62 7.16
CA LEU A 172 -3.53 -45.71 7.47
C LEU A 172 -3.44 -44.51 6.52
N VAL A 173 -4.53 -44.21 5.84
CA VAL A 173 -4.64 -43.03 4.96
C VAL A 173 -5.41 -41.93 5.71
N PHE A 174 -4.88 -40.72 5.70
CA PHE A 174 -5.55 -39.57 6.30
C PHE A 174 -6.63 -39.04 5.36
N ASP A 175 -7.79 -38.77 5.93
CA ASP A 175 -8.89 -38.11 5.19
C ASP A 175 -8.57 -36.60 5.00
N ASP A 176 -8.07 -35.96 6.06
CA ASP A 176 -7.70 -34.56 6.04
C ASP A 176 -6.42 -34.29 6.87
N VAL A 177 -5.68 -33.26 6.50
CA VAL A 177 -4.54 -32.75 7.29
C VAL A 177 -4.87 -31.34 7.76
N ASN A 178 -4.84 -31.12 9.07
CA ASN A 178 -5.15 -29.85 9.74
C ASN A 178 -6.54 -29.26 9.42
N ILE A 179 -7.47 -30.07 8.98
CA ILE A 179 -8.87 -29.68 8.72
C ILE A 179 -9.78 -30.52 9.60
N VAL A 180 -10.50 -29.88 10.52
CA VAL A 180 -11.53 -30.51 11.35
C VAL A 180 -12.91 -30.08 10.86
N ARG A 181 -13.44 -30.79 9.86
CA ARG A 181 -14.73 -30.49 9.25
C ARG A 181 -15.87 -30.82 10.22
N PRO A 182 -16.94 -29.99 10.29
CA PRO A 182 -18.14 -30.36 11.03
C PRO A 182 -18.76 -31.66 10.47
N SER A 183 -19.30 -32.51 11.35
CA SER A 183 -19.96 -33.78 10.96
C SER A 183 -21.12 -33.60 9.98
N THR A 184 -21.71 -32.40 9.96
CA THR A 184 -22.75 -32.02 8.99
C THR A 184 -22.24 -31.89 7.57
N HIS A 185 -20.92 -31.75 7.37
CA HIS A 185 -20.27 -31.56 6.05
C HIS A 185 -19.75 -32.87 5.46
N THR A 186 -19.20 -33.76 6.29
CA THR A 186 -18.45 -34.93 5.78
C THR A 186 -18.86 -36.27 6.43
N GLY A 187 -19.78 -36.23 7.39
CA GLY A 187 -20.14 -37.43 8.15
C GLY A 187 -19.05 -37.89 9.14
N PRO A 188 -19.32 -38.93 9.96
CA PRO A 188 -18.36 -39.55 10.85
C PRO A 188 -17.37 -40.46 10.10
N ASN A 189 -16.47 -41.08 10.81
CA ASN A 189 -15.47 -42.08 10.34
C ASN A 189 -14.31 -41.44 9.60
N LYS A 190 -13.68 -40.45 10.22
CA LYS A 190 -12.51 -39.74 9.70
C LYS A 190 -11.25 -39.98 10.54
N LEU A 191 -10.13 -40.17 9.86
CA LEU A 191 -8.79 -40.12 10.44
C LEU A 191 -8.06 -38.89 9.93
N LEU A 192 -7.71 -38.01 10.86
CA LEU A 192 -7.02 -36.75 10.57
C LEU A 192 -5.59 -36.79 11.06
N LEU A 193 -4.71 -36.06 10.40
CA LEU A 193 -3.43 -35.65 10.92
C LEU A 193 -3.49 -34.20 11.34
N LEU A 194 -3.17 -33.87 12.59
CA LEU A 194 -3.08 -32.49 13.10
C LEU A 194 -1.63 -32.24 13.53
N ASN A 195 -0.94 -31.32 12.89
CA ASN A 195 0.44 -30.96 13.20
C ASN A 195 0.55 -29.52 13.72
N GLU A 196 1.77 -29.02 13.93
CA GLU A 196 2.03 -27.66 14.44
C GLU A 196 1.39 -26.53 13.59
N LYS A 197 1.06 -26.76 12.32
CA LYS A 197 0.37 -25.77 11.46
C LYS A 197 -1.13 -25.67 11.79
N PHE A 198 -1.72 -26.66 12.46
CA PHE A 198 -3.06 -26.53 13.03
C PHE A 198 -3.08 -25.56 14.22
N GLY A 199 -2.02 -25.54 14.97
CA GLY A 199 -1.83 -24.76 16.19
C GLY A 199 -1.23 -25.61 17.31
N ASN A 200 -1.09 -25.02 18.49
CA ASN A 200 -0.46 -25.66 19.64
C ASN A 200 -1.39 -26.61 20.43
N TYR A 201 -2.63 -26.82 19.94
CA TYR A 201 -3.64 -27.60 20.65
C TYR A 201 -4.75 -28.05 19.70
N THR A 202 -5.20 -29.32 19.77
CA THR A 202 -6.16 -29.88 18.81
C THR A 202 -7.54 -29.25 18.84
N LYS A 203 -7.97 -28.70 19.98
CA LYS A 203 -9.30 -28.07 20.18
C LYS A 203 -10.49 -28.96 19.74
N THR A 204 -10.29 -30.28 19.65
CA THR A 204 -11.34 -31.23 19.28
C THR A 204 -12.08 -31.74 20.51
N SER A 205 -13.29 -32.26 20.30
CA SER A 205 -14.06 -32.96 21.33
C SER A 205 -14.63 -34.25 20.75
N GLY A 206 -14.64 -35.33 21.54
CA GLY A 206 -15.23 -36.62 21.15
C GLY A 206 -14.44 -37.44 20.11
N ARG A 207 -13.19 -37.02 19.77
CA ARG A 207 -12.30 -37.77 18.90
C ARG A 207 -11.22 -38.47 19.74
N THR A 208 -10.84 -39.70 19.34
CA THR A 208 -9.69 -40.40 19.93
C THR A 208 -8.42 -39.87 19.30
N GLU A 209 -7.45 -39.48 20.12
CA GLU A 209 -6.25 -38.79 19.72
C GLU A 209 -4.99 -39.45 20.24
N VAL A 210 -4.00 -39.63 19.36
CA VAL A 210 -2.70 -40.25 19.68
C VAL A 210 -1.59 -39.26 19.28
N LEU A 211 -0.80 -38.84 20.25
CA LEU A 211 0.34 -37.94 20.03
C LEU A 211 1.57 -38.74 19.57
N VAL A 212 2.14 -38.26 18.47
CA VAL A 212 3.38 -38.83 17.89
C VAL A 212 4.43 -37.75 17.73
N GLU A 213 5.69 -38.09 17.80
CA GLU A 213 6.84 -37.20 17.65
C GLU A 213 7.79 -37.78 16.61
N LEU A 214 8.29 -36.94 15.71
CA LEU A 214 9.29 -37.36 14.73
C LEU A 214 10.58 -37.81 15.40
N ALA A 215 11.30 -38.75 14.78
CA ALA A 215 12.64 -39.10 15.21
C ALA A 215 13.56 -37.84 15.13
N PRO A 216 14.54 -37.68 16.05
CA PRO A 216 15.32 -36.44 16.23
C PRO A 216 15.98 -35.91 14.93
N GLU A 217 16.36 -36.82 14.01
CA GLU A 217 17.01 -36.52 12.75
C GLU A 217 16.02 -36.35 11.58
N MET A 218 14.73 -36.55 11.84
CA MET A 218 13.70 -36.46 10.81
C MET A 218 13.11 -35.05 10.75
N GLU A 219 12.82 -34.64 9.53
CA GLU A 219 12.08 -33.42 9.20
C GLU A 219 10.85 -33.79 8.38
N TRP A 220 9.81 -32.94 8.42
CA TRP A 220 8.68 -33.07 7.51
C TRP A 220 9.13 -32.96 6.04
N GLY A 221 8.45 -33.64 5.12
CA GLY A 221 8.77 -33.58 3.70
C GLY A 221 7.90 -34.51 2.86
N MET A 222 8.01 -34.40 1.54
CA MET A 222 7.21 -35.16 0.58
C MET A 222 7.99 -36.35 0.02
N ASN A 223 7.24 -37.41 -0.39
CA ASN A 223 7.75 -38.55 -1.15
C ASN A 223 8.91 -39.33 -0.51
N ARG A 224 9.01 -39.22 0.82
CA ARG A 224 10.00 -40.00 1.62
C ARG A 224 9.37 -40.54 2.89
N ASP A 225 9.98 -41.55 3.47
CA ASP A 225 9.56 -42.15 4.74
C ASP A 225 10.07 -41.29 5.89
N ILE A 226 9.20 -40.99 6.85
CA ILE A 226 9.46 -40.14 8.00
C ILE A 226 9.12 -40.95 9.26
N GLU A 227 10.14 -41.35 10.01
CA GLU A 227 9.98 -42.11 11.23
C GLU A 227 9.49 -41.24 12.39
N ALA A 228 8.54 -41.76 13.12
CA ALA A 228 7.97 -41.15 14.31
C ALA A 228 7.68 -42.19 15.39
N THR A 229 7.47 -41.76 16.61
CA THR A 229 7.16 -42.61 17.75
C THR A 229 5.93 -42.08 18.46
N VAL A 230 5.04 -42.97 18.86
CA VAL A 230 3.93 -42.65 19.79
C VAL A 230 4.51 -42.25 21.14
N ILE A 231 4.20 -41.08 21.65
CA ILE A 231 4.75 -40.55 22.90
C ILE A 231 3.71 -40.43 24.02
N ALA A 232 2.42 -40.61 23.73
CA ALA A 232 1.35 -40.62 24.71
C ALA A 232 0.32 -41.71 24.41
N ALA A 233 -0.32 -42.27 25.45
CA ALA A 233 -1.46 -43.15 25.28
C ALA A 233 -2.65 -42.42 24.64
N PRO A 234 -3.54 -43.13 23.90
CA PRO A 234 -4.74 -42.55 23.31
C PRO A 234 -5.59 -41.79 24.35
N THR A 235 -6.04 -40.61 24.01
CA THR A 235 -6.92 -39.76 24.83
C THR A 235 -8.14 -39.30 24.03
N VAL A 236 -9.11 -38.68 24.72
CA VAL A 236 -10.28 -38.08 24.03
C VAL A 236 -10.11 -36.59 23.92
N GLY A 237 -9.67 -36.12 22.73
CA GLY A 237 -9.53 -34.73 22.39
C GLY A 237 -8.54 -33.94 23.24
N GLY A 238 -8.31 -32.73 22.84
CA GLY A 238 -7.60 -31.76 23.67
C GLY A 238 -6.10 -32.01 23.85
N VAL A 239 -5.40 -32.51 22.84
CA VAL A 239 -3.97 -32.80 22.87
C VAL A 239 -3.13 -31.56 22.51
N LYS A 240 -2.08 -31.30 23.31
CA LYS A 240 -1.09 -30.28 23.00
C LYS A 240 -0.15 -30.79 21.90
N ILE A 241 0.12 -29.93 20.90
CA ILE A 241 1.04 -30.20 19.79
C ILE A 241 2.28 -29.34 19.96
N GLY A 242 3.45 -29.96 20.01
CA GLY A 242 4.75 -29.29 20.01
C GLY A 242 5.39 -29.22 18.63
N HIS A 243 6.60 -28.66 18.58
CA HIS A 243 7.42 -28.70 17.38
C HIS A 243 7.80 -30.14 17.02
N ASN A 244 7.77 -30.49 15.73
CA ASN A 244 7.99 -31.86 15.23
C ASN A 244 7.04 -32.92 15.81
N GLN A 245 5.89 -32.52 16.31
CA GLN A 245 4.84 -33.40 16.79
C GLN A 245 3.60 -33.34 15.92
N ALA A 246 2.85 -34.42 15.91
CA ALA A 246 1.53 -34.47 15.28
C ALA A 246 0.58 -35.38 16.09
N VAL A 247 -0.71 -35.20 15.84
CA VAL A 247 -1.78 -36.00 16.45
C VAL A 247 -2.50 -36.77 15.37
N LEU A 248 -2.58 -38.07 15.51
CA LEU A 248 -3.52 -38.93 14.81
C LEU A 248 -4.86 -38.77 15.52
N SER A 249 -5.87 -38.22 14.84
CA SER A 249 -7.17 -37.91 15.43
C SER A 249 -8.29 -38.66 14.67
N ALA A 250 -8.99 -39.60 15.33
CA ALA A 250 -9.97 -40.45 14.73
C ALA A 250 -11.36 -40.30 15.35
N ASP A 251 -12.38 -40.51 14.54
CA ASP A 251 -13.75 -40.67 15.00
C ASP A 251 -14.45 -41.86 14.33
N GLY A 252 -15.63 -42.25 14.87
CA GLY A 252 -16.43 -43.36 14.38
C GLY A 252 -15.65 -44.66 14.28
N THR A 253 -15.77 -45.35 13.14
CA THR A 253 -15.12 -46.65 12.92
C THR A 253 -13.60 -46.58 12.76
N ARG A 254 -13.06 -45.38 12.50
CA ARG A 254 -11.62 -45.18 12.36
C ARG A 254 -10.88 -45.13 13.73
N VAL A 255 -11.62 -45.06 14.85
CA VAL A 255 -11.07 -45.11 16.21
C VAL A 255 -10.31 -46.44 16.46
N ASP A 256 -10.84 -47.57 15.97
CA ASP A 256 -10.21 -48.87 16.16
C ASP A 256 -8.81 -48.98 15.50
N GLU A 257 -8.52 -48.12 14.50
CA GLU A 257 -7.25 -48.10 13.80
C GLU A 257 -6.08 -47.58 14.68
N ILE A 258 -6.39 -46.71 15.66
CA ILE A 258 -5.37 -46.04 16.46
C ILE A 258 -5.51 -46.30 17.98
N SER A 259 -6.64 -46.79 18.45
CA SER A 259 -6.93 -46.98 19.89
C SER A 259 -5.99 -47.96 20.62
N SER A 260 -5.38 -48.89 19.90
CA SER A 260 -4.44 -49.86 20.45
C SER A 260 -2.98 -49.40 20.53
N LEU A 261 -2.67 -48.25 19.98
CA LEU A 261 -1.33 -47.65 19.97
C LEU A 261 -0.85 -47.33 21.40
N LYS A 262 0.43 -47.52 21.68
CA LYS A 262 1.04 -47.33 22.98
C LYS A 262 2.30 -46.43 22.85
N PRO A 263 2.68 -45.69 23.89
CA PRO A 263 3.97 -45.05 23.94
C PRO A 263 5.11 -46.00 23.60
N GLY A 264 5.95 -45.61 22.66
CA GLY A 264 7.06 -46.42 22.13
C GLY A 264 6.77 -47.07 20.77
N ASP A 265 5.50 -47.24 20.37
CA ASP A 265 5.16 -47.83 19.08
C ASP A 265 5.67 -46.93 17.93
N LYS A 266 6.20 -47.59 16.87
CA LYS A 266 6.75 -46.86 15.71
C LYS A 266 5.66 -46.59 14.67
N VAL A 267 5.75 -45.42 14.05
CA VAL A 267 4.89 -44.97 12.99
C VAL A 267 5.78 -44.39 11.90
N VAL A 268 5.55 -44.75 10.65
CA VAL A 268 6.28 -44.18 9.50
C VAL A 268 5.28 -43.39 8.65
N PHE A 269 5.44 -42.09 8.65
CA PHE A 269 4.65 -41.22 7.75
C PHE A 269 5.16 -41.33 6.32
N ARG A 270 4.23 -41.22 5.39
CA ARG A 270 4.51 -41.11 3.97
C ARG A 270 3.51 -40.18 3.32
N PHE A 271 4.02 -39.07 2.76
CA PHE A 271 3.24 -38.04 2.08
C PHE A 271 3.52 -38.13 0.57
N ASP A 272 2.83 -39.04 -0.12
CA ASP A 272 3.01 -39.22 -1.56
C ASP A 272 2.32 -38.07 -2.30
N LEU A 273 3.10 -37.34 -3.10
CA LEU A 273 2.68 -36.21 -3.91
C LEU A 273 3.16 -36.38 -5.36
N SER A 274 2.26 -36.20 -6.30
CA SER A 274 2.54 -36.20 -7.73
C SER A 274 1.91 -34.95 -8.36
N LEU A 275 2.55 -34.45 -9.39
CA LEU A 275 2.10 -33.34 -10.21
C LEU A 275 1.57 -33.88 -11.54
N LYS A 276 0.41 -33.45 -11.95
CA LYS A 276 -0.33 -34.03 -13.11
C LYS A 276 0.51 -34.03 -14.39
N ASN A 277 1.22 -32.97 -14.67
CA ASN A 277 1.99 -32.79 -15.91
C ASN A 277 3.48 -33.13 -15.72
N HIS A 278 3.95 -33.31 -14.47
CA HIS A 278 5.37 -33.51 -14.13
C HIS A 278 5.66 -34.84 -13.42
N GLY A 279 4.62 -35.64 -13.09
CA GLY A 279 4.79 -36.96 -12.44
C GLY A 279 5.10 -36.83 -10.95
N VAL A 280 5.90 -37.74 -10.39
CA VAL A 280 6.28 -37.74 -8.98
C VAL A 280 6.95 -36.41 -8.64
N ALA A 281 6.41 -35.69 -7.68
CA ALA A 281 7.00 -34.41 -7.26
C ALA A 281 8.35 -34.66 -6.57
N PRO A 282 9.30 -33.71 -6.66
CA PRO A 282 10.45 -33.68 -5.77
C PRO A 282 10.00 -33.46 -4.31
N ASP A 283 10.94 -33.41 -3.37
CA ASP A 283 10.63 -33.01 -1.99
C ASP A 283 10.26 -31.52 -1.94
N ILE A 284 8.95 -31.23 -1.95
CA ILE A 284 8.41 -29.88 -1.99
C ILE A 284 8.60 -29.18 -0.65
N LYS A 285 9.22 -28.00 -0.72
CA LYS A 285 9.41 -27.12 0.43
C LYS A 285 8.22 -26.19 0.63
N GLU A 286 7.73 -25.56 -0.44
CA GLU A 286 6.67 -24.58 -0.41
C GLU A 286 5.56 -24.92 -1.40
N CYS A 287 4.31 -24.81 -0.99
CA CYS A 287 3.15 -24.91 -1.86
C CYS A 287 2.10 -23.87 -1.45
N ALA A 288 1.70 -23.03 -2.41
CA ALA A 288 0.56 -22.15 -2.29
C ALA A 288 -0.52 -22.55 -3.28
N GLY A 289 -1.75 -22.66 -2.82
CA GLY A 289 -2.89 -22.95 -3.66
C GLY A 289 -3.25 -21.80 -4.59
N GLY A 290 -3.91 -22.15 -5.67
CA GLY A 290 -4.52 -21.24 -6.62
C GLY A 290 -5.87 -21.79 -7.08
N ASP A 291 -6.49 -21.11 -8.02
CA ASP A 291 -7.73 -21.58 -8.62
C ASP A 291 -7.46 -22.49 -9.82
N VAL A 292 -6.58 -22.04 -10.70
CA VAL A 292 -6.34 -22.73 -11.96
C VAL A 292 -4.94 -22.46 -12.50
N VAL A 293 -4.35 -23.47 -13.15
CA VAL A 293 -3.23 -23.27 -14.07
C VAL A 293 -3.76 -22.53 -15.29
N ILE A 294 -3.32 -21.30 -15.48
CA ILE A 294 -3.77 -20.43 -16.60
C ILE A 294 -2.83 -20.51 -17.79
N LEU A 295 -1.58 -20.91 -17.58
CA LEU A 295 -0.56 -21.09 -18.60
C LEU A 295 0.20 -22.39 -18.34
N ASP A 296 0.27 -23.27 -19.34
CA ASP A 296 1.01 -24.53 -19.31
C ASP A 296 1.89 -24.60 -20.56
N LYS A 297 3.20 -24.68 -20.38
CA LYS A 297 4.22 -24.77 -21.46
C LYS A 297 4.11 -23.67 -22.51
N GLY A 298 3.80 -22.44 -22.05
CA GLY A 298 3.64 -21.27 -22.91
C GLY A 298 2.29 -21.15 -23.61
N GLU A 299 1.42 -22.13 -23.44
CA GLU A 299 0.07 -22.14 -24.01
C GLU A 299 -0.98 -21.77 -22.99
N VAL A 300 -1.93 -20.94 -23.41
CA VAL A 300 -3.06 -20.52 -22.57
C VAL A 300 -4.01 -21.71 -22.37
N VAL A 301 -4.25 -22.07 -21.10
CA VAL A 301 -5.15 -23.16 -20.75
C VAL A 301 -6.60 -22.72 -20.89
N MET A 302 -7.32 -23.33 -21.85
CA MET A 302 -8.69 -22.94 -22.22
C MET A 302 -9.76 -23.94 -21.80
N GLU A 303 -9.44 -24.96 -20.99
CA GLU A 303 -10.40 -26.00 -20.59
C GLU A 303 -11.49 -25.40 -19.66
N ALA A 304 -12.69 -25.31 -20.16
CA ALA A 304 -13.83 -24.60 -19.53
C ALA A 304 -14.35 -25.27 -18.26
N ASP A 305 -14.28 -26.56 -18.14
CA ASP A 305 -14.82 -27.39 -17.07
C ASP A 305 -13.99 -27.39 -15.79
N ARG A 306 -12.82 -26.71 -15.80
CA ARG A 306 -11.90 -26.60 -14.64
C ARG A 306 -11.94 -25.26 -13.94
N TRP A 307 -12.70 -24.31 -14.47
CA TRP A 307 -12.79 -22.97 -13.90
C TRP A 307 -13.80 -22.93 -12.78
N ILE A 308 -13.34 -22.78 -11.54
CA ILE A 308 -14.20 -22.74 -10.35
C ILE A 308 -14.92 -21.40 -10.24
N ASN A 309 -14.28 -20.32 -10.70
CA ASN A 309 -14.88 -18.99 -10.80
C ASN A 309 -15.26 -18.66 -12.26
N PRO A 310 -16.18 -17.70 -12.48
CA PRO A 310 -16.52 -17.27 -13.84
C PRO A 310 -15.28 -16.79 -14.60
N ARG A 311 -14.84 -17.58 -15.59
CA ARG A 311 -13.61 -17.31 -16.34
C ARG A 311 -13.63 -16.03 -17.15
N ASP A 312 -14.84 -15.61 -17.57
CA ASP A 312 -15.03 -14.50 -18.49
C ASP A 312 -15.44 -13.20 -17.75
N SER A 313 -15.35 -13.16 -16.43
CA SER A 313 -15.62 -11.94 -15.66
C SER A 313 -14.34 -11.16 -15.34
N ASP A 314 -14.42 -9.85 -15.56
CA ASP A 314 -13.37 -8.92 -15.19
C ASP A 314 -13.31 -8.77 -13.67
N ASN A 315 -12.17 -9.11 -13.10
CA ASN A 315 -11.91 -8.99 -11.67
C ASN A 315 -10.45 -8.63 -11.42
N PRO A 316 -10.13 -8.09 -10.23
CA PRO A 316 -8.74 -8.10 -9.76
C PRO A 316 -8.20 -9.52 -9.74
N ARG A 317 -6.96 -9.71 -10.18
CA ARG A 317 -6.31 -11.02 -10.23
C ARG A 317 -4.92 -10.94 -9.59
N THR A 318 -4.54 -12.02 -8.91
CA THR A 318 -3.18 -12.26 -8.44
C THR A 318 -2.68 -13.53 -9.08
N MET A 319 -1.49 -13.51 -9.64
CA MET A 319 -0.92 -14.57 -10.45
C MET A 319 0.55 -14.79 -10.10
N ALA A 320 1.01 -16.04 -10.22
CA ALA A 320 2.43 -16.36 -10.16
C ALA A 320 2.80 -17.26 -11.32
N GLY A 321 3.97 -17.03 -11.91
CA GLY A 321 4.45 -17.80 -13.04
C GLY A 321 5.98 -17.89 -13.07
N TYR A 322 6.48 -18.74 -13.95
CA TYR A 322 7.89 -19.05 -14.04
C TYR A 322 8.33 -19.19 -15.49
N ASP A 323 9.47 -18.58 -15.80
CA ASP A 323 10.21 -18.78 -17.05
C ASP A 323 11.43 -19.66 -16.77
N LYS A 324 11.34 -20.94 -17.08
CA LYS A 324 12.40 -21.93 -16.81
C LYS A 324 13.70 -21.67 -17.58
N ASP A 325 13.62 -21.10 -18.78
CA ASP A 325 14.79 -20.92 -19.64
C ASP A 325 15.69 -19.79 -19.16
N ARG A 326 15.08 -18.77 -18.56
CA ARG A 326 15.77 -17.64 -17.95
C ARG A 326 15.90 -17.72 -16.42
N ASN A 327 15.26 -18.70 -15.83
CA ASN A 327 15.21 -18.89 -14.38
C ASN A 327 14.64 -17.66 -13.66
N ILE A 328 13.56 -17.12 -14.20
CA ILE A 328 12.88 -15.92 -13.70
C ILE A 328 11.50 -16.30 -13.19
N MET A 329 11.18 -15.85 -12.00
CA MET A 329 9.83 -15.90 -11.45
C MET A 329 9.14 -14.55 -11.65
N VAL A 330 7.86 -14.57 -11.98
CA VAL A 330 7.03 -13.39 -12.14
C VAL A 330 5.81 -13.50 -11.23
N TRP A 331 5.62 -12.51 -10.34
CA TRP A 331 4.36 -12.30 -9.65
C TRP A 331 3.64 -11.16 -10.34
N GLY A 332 2.43 -11.41 -10.80
CA GLY A 332 1.59 -10.45 -11.50
C GLY A 332 0.29 -10.19 -10.77
N LEU A 333 -0.11 -8.94 -10.74
CA LEU A 333 -1.39 -8.51 -10.18
C LEU A 333 -2.05 -7.54 -11.15
N ILE A 334 -3.35 -7.72 -11.38
CA ILE A 334 -4.17 -6.77 -12.14
C ILE A 334 -5.22 -6.21 -11.18
N ASP A 335 -5.26 -4.89 -11.02
CA ASP A 335 -6.35 -4.21 -10.31
C ASP A 335 -7.67 -4.32 -11.07
N GLY A 336 -8.77 -4.10 -10.38
CA GLY A 336 -10.08 -4.15 -11.02
C GLY A 336 -11.18 -3.51 -10.19
N ARG A 337 -12.41 -3.56 -10.71
CA ARG A 337 -13.62 -3.04 -10.07
C ARG A 337 -13.57 -1.53 -9.81
N SER A 338 -12.84 -0.80 -10.63
CA SER A 338 -12.70 0.66 -10.51
C SER A 338 -12.80 1.34 -11.86
N SER A 339 -13.00 2.67 -11.89
CA SER A 339 -13.04 3.46 -13.11
C SER A 339 -11.71 3.51 -13.87
N ILE A 340 -10.59 3.28 -13.15
CA ILE A 340 -9.24 3.35 -13.71
C ILE A 340 -8.68 1.95 -14.06
N SER A 341 -9.34 0.87 -13.64
CA SER A 341 -8.96 -0.50 -13.97
C SER A 341 -10.17 -1.41 -13.85
N SER A 342 -10.59 -2.00 -14.93
CA SER A 342 -11.75 -2.92 -14.98
C SER A 342 -11.44 -4.26 -14.31
N GLY A 343 -10.20 -4.70 -14.39
CA GLY A 343 -9.75 -6.05 -14.11
C GLY A 343 -9.57 -6.88 -15.38
N CYS A 344 -9.20 -8.13 -15.23
CA CYS A 344 -9.06 -9.04 -16.35
C CYS A 344 -9.78 -10.37 -16.13
N THR A 345 -10.12 -11.02 -17.24
CA THR A 345 -10.59 -12.42 -17.29
C THR A 345 -9.42 -13.37 -17.07
N TYR A 346 -9.65 -14.66 -16.83
CA TYR A 346 -8.57 -15.63 -16.74
C TYR A 346 -7.77 -15.77 -18.05
N PRO A 347 -8.40 -15.86 -19.24
CA PRO A 347 -7.66 -15.90 -20.49
C PRO A 347 -6.81 -14.66 -20.76
N GLU A 348 -7.28 -13.46 -20.39
CA GLU A 348 -6.47 -12.23 -20.51
C GLU A 348 -5.30 -12.25 -19.52
N GLY A 349 -5.52 -12.69 -18.27
CA GLY A 349 -4.46 -12.86 -17.28
C GLY A 349 -3.38 -13.84 -17.75
N ALA A 350 -3.78 -14.95 -18.38
CA ALA A 350 -2.85 -15.92 -18.97
C ALA A 350 -2.01 -15.31 -20.09
N GLU A 351 -2.64 -14.57 -21.01
CA GLU A 351 -1.91 -13.84 -22.08
C GLU A 351 -0.96 -12.79 -21.51
N ILE A 352 -1.39 -12.05 -20.48
CA ILE A 352 -0.54 -11.06 -19.79
C ILE A 352 0.69 -11.75 -19.17
N MET A 353 0.52 -12.89 -18.49
CA MET A 353 1.64 -13.65 -17.92
C MET A 353 2.55 -14.25 -19.00
N ARG A 354 1.99 -14.71 -20.13
CA ARG A 354 2.75 -15.16 -21.29
C ARG A 354 3.57 -14.03 -21.90
N LEU A 355 2.98 -12.85 -22.05
CA LEU A 355 3.69 -11.66 -22.52
C LEU A 355 4.75 -11.18 -21.52
N ALA A 356 4.54 -11.40 -20.22
CA ALA A 356 5.56 -11.17 -19.19
C ALA A 356 6.71 -12.20 -19.25
N GLY A 357 6.58 -13.22 -20.08
CA GLY A 357 7.61 -14.21 -20.38
C GLY A 357 7.49 -15.50 -19.59
N CYS A 358 6.35 -15.74 -18.93
CA CYS A 358 6.12 -16.98 -18.22
C CYS A 358 5.92 -18.15 -19.19
N TYR A 359 6.43 -19.31 -18.80
CA TYR A 359 6.21 -20.59 -19.43
C TYR A 359 5.02 -21.32 -18.77
N ASP A 360 4.97 -21.28 -17.46
CA ASP A 360 3.86 -21.77 -16.66
C ASP A 360 3.36 -20.67 -15.72
N ALA A 361 2.05 -20.64 -15.44
CA ALA A 361 1.47 -19.69 -14.50
C ALA A 361 0.18 -20.21 -13.87
N VAL A 362 -0.06 -19.81 -12.63
CA VAL A 362 -1.25 -20.09 -11.85
C VAL A 362 -1.94 -18.79 -11.44
N ASN A 363 -3.27 -18.80 -11.40
CA ASN A 363 -4.05 -17.73 -10.79
C ASN A 363 -4.36 -18.06 -9.33
N PHE A 364 -4.07 -17.14 -8.43
CA PHE A 364 -4.37 -17.18 -7.01
C PHE A 364 -5.74 -16.56 -6.68
N ASP A 365 -6.06 -16.40 -5.37
CA ASP A 365 -7.24 -15.67 -4.95
C ASP A 365 -7.18 -14.23 -5.45
N GLY A 366 -8.27 -13.79 -6.04
CA GLY A 366 -8.42 -12.49 -6.66
C GLY A 366 -9.38 -11.57 -5.89
N GLY A 367 -9.97 -10.62 -6.63
CA GLY A 367 -10.94 -9.69 -6.07
C GLY A 367 -10.36 -8.84 -4.95
N GLY A 368 -11.05 -8.78 -3.82
CA GLY A 368 -10.62 -7.99 -2.66
C GLY A 368 -9.38 -8.52 -1.95
N SER A 369 -8.96 -9.78 -2.23
CA SER A 369 -7.73 -10.36 -1.67
C SER A 369 -6.47 -9.90 -2.40
N SER A 370 -6.59 -9.40 -3.64
CA SER A 370 -5.44 -9.00 -4.46
C SER A 370 -4.65 -7.88 -3.80
N ALA A 371 -3.44 -8.19 -3.35
CA ALA A 371 -2.52 -7.26 -2.72
C ALA A 371 -1.06 -7.61 -3.03
N MET A 372 -0.27 -6.61 -3.38
CA MET A 372 1.19 -6.70 -3.56
C MET A 372 1.88 -5.75 -2.59
N TYR A 373 2.66 -6.29 -1.69
CA TYR A 373 3.42 -5.56 -0.69
C TYR A 373 4.90 -5.49 -1.06
N LEU A 374 5.47 -4.31 -0.90
CA LEU A 374 6.92 -4.09 -0.96
C LEU A 374 7.39 -3.39 0.30
N GLN A 375 8.48 -3.84 0.88
CA GLN A 375 9.07 -3.20 2.06
C GLN A 375 9.47 -1.76 1.73
N ASN A 376 9.19 -0.85 2.66
CA ASN A 376 9.41 0.59 2.57
C ASN A 376 8.59 1.34 1.50
N LEU A 377 7.84 0.62 0.63
CA LEU A 377 6.93 1.20 -0.36
C LEU A 377 5.45 0.93 -0.04
N GLY A 378 5.17 -0.08 0.81
CA GLY A 378 3.79 -0.40 1.20
C GLY A 378 3.05 -1.28 0.19
N ILE A 379 1.73 -1.08 0.09
CA ILE A 379 0.88 -1.78 -0.87
C ILE A 379 0.95 -1.07 -2.22
N MET A 380 1.34 -1.81 -3.25
CA MET A 380 1.67 -1.26 -4.57
C MET A 380 0.48 -1.13 -5.51
N ASN A 381 -0.60 -1.82 -5.22
CA ASN A 381 -1.85 -1.78 -5.98
C ASN A 381 -2.95 -1.09 -5.17
N LYS A 382 -4.13 -0.91 -5.77
CA LYS A 382 -5.31 -0.37 -5.10
C LYS A 382 -6.30 -1.50 -4.82
N PRO A 383 -6.28 -2.12 -3.62
CA PRO A 383 -7.19 -3.22 -3.29
C PRO A 383 -8.65 -2.82 -3.48
N SER A 384 -9.44 -3.68 -4.14
CA SER A 384 -10.84 -3.35 -4.47
C SER A 384 -11.78 -3.25 -3.25
N ASP A 385 -11.35 -3.72 -2.09
CA ASP A 385 -12.07 -3.55 -0.81
C ASP A 385 -11.74 -2.21 -0.12
N GLY A 386 -10.88 -1.38 -0.74
CA GLY A 386 -10.40 -0.11 -0.19
C GLY A 386 -9.19 -0.25 0.74
N ASN A 387 -9.01 -1.41 1.37
CA ASN A 387 -7.87 -1.73 2.21
C ASN A 387 -7.38 -3.16 1.91
N GLU A 388 -6.12 -3.44 2.27
CA GLU A 388 -5.56 -4.77 2.21
C GLU A 388 -6.37 -5.75 3.07
N ARG A 389 -6.77 -6.87 2.49
CA ARG A 389 -7.54 -7.91 3.18
C ARG A 389 -6.62 -8.86 3.96
N ALA A 390 -7.05 -9.30 5.14
CA ALA A 390 -6.44 -10.43 5.82
C ALA A 390 -6.76 -11.72 5.07
N VAL A 391 -5.73 -12.50 4.71
CA VAL A 391 -5.80 -13.73 3.91
C VAL A 391 -5.19 -14.90 4.67
N ALA A 392 -5.52 -16.13 4.27
CA ALA A 392 -5.03 -17.33 4.95
C ALA A 392 -3.52 -17.56 4.72
N ASN A 393 -3.03 -17.26 3.55
CA ASN A 393 -1.61 -17.39 3.20
C ASN A 393 -1.17 -16.39 2.14
N GLY A 394 0.13 -16.23 2.03
CA GLY A 394 0.78 -15.41 1.01
C GLY A 394 2.11 -16.01 0.56
N LEU A 395 2.61 -15.54 -0.58
CA LEU A 395 3.92 -15.88 -1.13
C LEU A 395 4.86 -14.70 -0.93
N PHE A 396 6.04 -14.94 -0.38
CA PHE A 396 6.99 -13.91 0.04
C PHE A 396 8.39 -14.14 -0.50
N ALA A 397 9.09 -13.04 -0.82
CA ALA A 397 10.52 -13.02 -1.08
C ALA A 397 11.26 -12.52 0.17
N VAL A 398 12.26 -13.28 0.60
CA VAL A 398 12.95 -13.10 1.88
C VAL A 398 14.45 -13.03 1.65
N LEU A 399 15.08 -11.93 2.06
CA LEU A 399 16.51 -11.75 1.99
C LEU A 399 17.18 -12.36 3.24
N LYS A 400 18.11 -13.29 3.02
CA LYS A 400 18.96 -13.95 4.03
C LYS A 400 20.29 -13.23 4.14
N ALA A 401 20.28 -12.01 4.66
CA ALA A 401 21.49 -11.21 4.82
C ALA A 401 21.52 -10.54 6.20
N PRO A 402 22.70 -10.27 6.78
CA PRO A 402 22.79 -9.48 8.00
C PRO A 402 22.27 -8.06 7.77
N GLU A 403 21.94 -7.38 8.85
CA GLU A 403 21.52 -5.99 8.81
C GLU A 403 22.62 -5.10 8.22
N ASP A 404 22.26 -4.25 7.29
CA ASP A 404 23.15 -3.25 6.68
C ASP A 404 22.31 -2.03 6.27
N ASN A 405 22.53 -0.92 6.96
CA ASN A 405 21.83 0.35 6.74
C ASN A 405 22.73 1.35 5.97
N THR A 406 23.81 0.88 5.33
CA THR A 406 24.73 1.71 4.55
C THR A 406 24.29 1.73 3.09
N ILE A 407 24.09 2.93 2.53
CA ILE A 407 23.78 3.08 1.10
C ILE A 407 25.04 2.72 0.30
N ALA A 408 24.90 1.73 -0.59
CA ALA A 408 25.92 1.28 -1.53
C ALA A 408 25.54 1.57 -3.00
N GLU A 409 24.27 1.83 -3.27
CA GLU A 409 23.76 2.15 -4.59
C GLU A 409 22.59 3.13 -4.46
N ILE A 410 22.46 4.08 -5.40
CA ILE A 410 21.29 4.95 -5.54
C ILE A 410 20.65 4.74 -6.91
N GLN A 411 19.33 4.90 -6.99
CA GLN A 411 18.57 4.90 -8.25
C GLN A 411 17.50 5.98 -8.23
N PHE A 412 17.16 6.49 -9.42
CA PHE A 412 15.99 7.36 -9.58
C PHE A 412 14.73 6.62 -9.15
N ALA A 413 13.91 7.24 -8.30
CA ALA A 413 12.68 6.63 -7.80
C ALA A 413 11.56 6.59 -8.84
N GLU A 414 11.66 7.44 -9.86
CA GLU A 414 10.70 7.60 -10.93
C GLU A 414 11.22 7.05 -12.26
N TYR A 415 10.31 6.57 -13.07
CA TYR A 415 10.57 6.12 -14.44
C TYR A 415 10.19 7.23 -15.41
N LYS A 416 10.99 8.31 -15.44
CA LYS A 416 10.78 9.46 -16.34
C LYS A 416 12.05 9.73 -17.15
N PHE A 417 11.94 9.72 -18.47
CA PHE A 417 13.07 9.84 -19.39
C PHE A 417 12.82 10.81 -20.53
N SER A 418 11.66 11.46 -20.56
CA SER A 418 11.27 12.43 -21.55
C SER A 418 10.69 13.66 -20.86
N PHE A 419 11.22 14.85 -21.21
CA PHE A 419 10.80 16.11 -20.61
C PHE A 419 10.51 17.15 -21.72
N PRO A 420 9.51 18.02 -21.52
CA PRO A 420 9.29 19.12 -22.44
C PRO A 420 10.44 20.12 -22.40
N PHE A 421 10.64 20.82 -23.50
CA PHE A 421 11.53 21.98 -23.52
C PHE A 421 11.07 22.99 -22.47
N HIS A 422 12.00 23.53 -21.69
CA HIS A 422 11.78 24.27 -20.44
C HIS A 422 11.21 23.49 -19.27
N GLY A 423 11.14 22.15 -19.37
CA GLY A 423 10.74 21.29 -18.27
C GLY A 423 11.72 21.33 -17.09
N ILE A 424 11.17 21.21 -15.88
CA ILE A 424 11.96 21.06 -14.66
C ILE A 424 11.69 19.70 -14.02
N TYR A 425 12.73 19.12 -13.43
CA TYR A 425 12.64 17.81 -12.75
C TYR A 425 13.53 17.78 -11.52
N THR A 426 12.89 17.60 -10.36
CA THR A 426 13.57 17.38 -9.08
C THR A 426 13.33 15.94 -8.67
N PRO A 427 14.25 15.01 -9.02
CA PRO A 427 14.06 13.59 -8.76
C PRO A 427 14.16 13.25 -7.28
N LYS A 428 13.41 12.21 -6.87
CA LYS A 428 13.66 11.47 -5.64
C LYS A 428 14.57 10.28 -5.93
N PHE A 429 15.32 9.85 -4.93
CA PHE A 429 16.26 8.75 -5.07
C PHE A 429 16.00 7.66 -4.05
N TYR A 430 16.07 6.42 -4.51
CA TYR A 430 16.09 5.24 -3.67
C TYR A 430 17.53 4.84 -3.34
N GLY A 431 17.76 4.51 -2.07
CA GLY A 431 19.04 4.01 -1.57
C GLY A 431 18.98 2.51 -1.28
N TYR A 432 19.97 1.78 -1.79
CA TYR A 432 20.09 0.34 -1.58
C TYR A 432 21.38 0.02 -0.87
N ASN A 433 21.33 -0.98 0.03
CA ASN A 433 22.53 -1.51 0.64
C ASN A 433 23.31 -2.45 -0.30
N LYS A 434 24.47 -2.92 0.12
CA LYS A 434 25.31 -3.83 -0.68
C LYS A 434 24.67 -5.17 -1.02
N TYR A 435 23.58 -5.56 -0.33
CA TYR A 435 22.79 -6.76 -0.65
C TYR A 435 21.65 -6.46 -1.63
N GLY A 436 21.52 -5.23 -2.10
CA GLY A 436 20.48 -4.79 -3.03
C GLY A 436 19.12 -4.54 -2.40
N MET A 437 19.04 -4.48 -1.07
CA MET A 437 17.81 -4.18 -0.36
C MET A 437 17.56 -2.67 -0.35
N LEU A 438 16.32 -2.26 -0.65
CA LEU A 438 15.87 -0.88 -0.54
C LEU A 438 15.81 -0.50 0.94
N ILE A 439 16.65 0.45 1.36
CA ILE A 439 16.77 0.89 2.77
C ILE A 439 16.33 2.34 2.97
N ASP A 440 16.32 3.15 1.90
CA ASP A 440 15.92 4.55 1.93
C ASP A 440 15.11 4.89 0.68
N THR A 441 13.95 5.51 0.84
CA THR A 441 13.03 5.88 -0.25
C THR A 441 13.11 7.36 -0.62
N ASP A 442 13.94 8.14 0.07
CA ASP A 442 14.13 9.57 -0.18
C ASP A 442 15.54 10.05 0.22
N VAL A 443 16.55 9.48 -0.46
CA VAL A 443 17.97 9.76 -0.17
C VAL A 443 18.26 11.24 -0.34
N GLN A 444 18.73 11.87 0.74
CA GLN A 444 19.11 13.28 0.75
C GLN A 444 20.57 13.50 0.37
N GLY A 445 20.91 14.73 -0.07
CA GLY A 445 22.28 15.12 -0.40
C GLY A 445 22.77 14.62 -1.76
N VAL A 446 21.86 14.11 -2.61
CA VAL A 446 22.19 13.75 -3.99
C VAL A 446 22.28 15.01 -4.84
N THR A 447 23.32 15.10 -5.66
CA THR A 447 23.50 16.17 -6.65
C THR A 447 23.36 15.64 -8.06
N LEU A 448 22.86 16.49 -8.97
CA LEU A 448 22.70 16.17 -10.37
C LEU A 448 23.85 16.75 -11.20
N GLU A 449 24.15 16.08 -12.31
CA GLU A 449 25.01 16.54 -13.38
C GLU A 449 24.35 16.17 -14.71
N CYS A 450 24.40 17.07 -15.71
CA CYS A 450 23.89 16.77 -17.05
C CYS A 450 24.90 17.20 -18.12
N GLU A 451 24.77 16.61 -19.31
CA GLU A 451 25.49 17.06 -20.49
C GLU A 451 24.93 18.43 -20.92
N PRO A 452 25.79 19.41 -21.32
CA PRO A 452 25.35 20.77 -21.64
C PRO A 452 24.33 20.86 -22.77
N GLU A 453 24.32 19.90 -23.67
CA GLU A 453 23.36 19.78 -24.77
C GLU A 453 21.94 19.43 -24.28
N LEU A 454 21.81 18.90 -23.05
CA LEU A 454 20.55 18.52 -22.44
C LEU A 454 19.91 19.71 -21.71
N GLY A 455 20.70 20.51 -21.00
CA GLY A 455 20.21 21.60 -20.18
C GLY A 455 21.15 22.01 -19.06
N GLU A 456 20.55 22.43 -17.96
CA GLU A 456 21.26 22.96 -16.80
C GLU A 456 20.80 22.33 -15.51
N ILE A 457 21.65 22.32 -14.50
CA ILE A 457 21.28 21.94 -13.13
C ILE A 457 21.13 23.22 -12.31
N ILE A 458 19.96 23.40 -11.72
CA ILE A 458 19.56 24.59 -10.95
C ILE A 458 19.28 24.22 -9.49
N ASN A 459 18.81 25.17 -8.69
CA ASN A 459 18.40 24.99 -7.29
C ASN A 459 19.46 24.28 -6.43
N GLY A 460 20.73 24.76 -6.53
CA GLY A 460 21.82 24.23 -5.71
C GLY A 460 22.23 22.80 -6.04
N GLY A 461 21.97 22.33 -7.25
CA GLY A 461 22.39 21.00 -7.70
C GLY A 461 21.30 19.91 -7.66
N THR A 462 20.06 20.26 -7.35
CA THR A 462 18.99 19.26 -7.11
C THR A 462 17.95 19.17 -8.20
N THR A 463 17.85 20.17 -9.07
CA THR A 463 16.80 20.25 -10.10
C THR A 463 17.41 20.30 -11.49
N PHE A 464 17.00 19.41 -12.36
CA PHE A 464 17.30 19.46 -13.80
C PHE A 464 16.34 20.44 -14.49
N TYR A 465 16.88 21.30 -15.35
CA TYR A 465 16.15 22.21 -16.22
C TYR A 465 16.49 21.90 -17.68
N GLY A 466 15.51 21.38 -18.42
CA GLY A 466 15.68 20.94 -19.80
C GLY A 466 15.52 22.09 -20.79
N ASN A 467 16.59 22.79 -21.12
CA ASN A 467 16.61 23.88 -22.12
C ASN A 467 17.49 23.56 -23.34
N GLY A 468 17.89 22.31 -23.48
CA GLY A 468 18.64 21.76 -24.62
C GLY A 468 17.77 20.92 -25.57
N SER A 469 18.39 19.97 -26.27
CA SER A 469 17.70 19.10 -27.23
C SER A 469 18.37 17.73 -27.33
N GLY A 470 17.63 16.76 -27.93
CA GLY A 470 18.17 15.42 -28.16
C GLY A 470 18.04 14.47 -26.97
N CYS A 471 18.80 13.38 -26.99
CA CYS A 471 18.80 12.37 -25.95
C CYS A 471 20.21 12.29 -25.33
N HIS A 472 20.35 12.67 -24.08
CA HIS A 472 21.59 12.76 -23.37
C HIS A 472 21.48 12.20 -21.95
N ARG A 473 22.58 12.18 -21.21
CA ARG A 473 22.65 11.57 -19.90
C ARG A 473 22.40 12.59 -18.78
N LEU A 474 21.45 12.25 -17.89
CA LEU A 474 21.30 12.88 -16.58
C LEU A 474 21.93 11.96 -15.53
N THR A 475 22.90 12.45 -14.78
CA THR A 475 23.65 11.70 -13.76
C THR A 475 23.31 12.22 -12.38
N ALA A 476 23.15 11.32 -11.42
CA ALA A 476 23.00 11.63 -10.01
C ALA A 476 24.18 11.09 -9.21
N ARG A 477 24.63 11.85 -8.20
CA ARG A 477 25.83 11.57 -7.40
C ARG A 477 25.56 11.74 -5.91
N LEU A 478 25.96 10.73 -5.12
CA LEU A 478 26.02 10.78 -3.66
C LEU A 478 27.45 10.38 -3.22
N GLY A 479 28.33 11.35 -2.98
CA GLY A 479 29.74 11.07 -2.76
C GLY A 479 30.36 10.34 -3.96
N ASP A 480 30.90 9.14 -3.76
CA ASP A 480 31.46 8.29 -4.81
C ASP A 480 30.43 7.43 -5.54
N ILE A 481 29.19 7.37 -5.04
CA ILE A 481 28.11 6.57 -5.63
C ILE A 481 27.46 7.39 -6.75
N THR A 482 27.32 6.77 -7.94
CA THR A 482 26.71 7.42 -9.10
C THR A 482 25.68 6.52 -9.77
N THR A 483 24.60 7.13 -10.28
CA THR A 483 23.65 6.50 -11.19
C THR A 483 23.31 7.46 -12.32
N HIS A 484 22.74 6.96 -13.41
CA HIS A 484 22.33 7.82 -14.52
C HIS A 484 21.13 7.25 -15.27
N ILE A 485 20.39 8.13 -15.90
CA ILE A 485 19.31 7.82 -16.83
C ILE A 485 19.53 8.55 -18.17
N PRO A 486 19.10 7.99 -19.31
CA PRO A 486 18.98 8.74 -20.55
C PRO A 486 17.76 9.67 -20.46
N VAL A 487 17.90 10.91 -20.91
CA VAL A 487 16.83 11.91 -20.93
C VAL A 487 16.70 12.46 -22.33
N THR A 488 15.47 12.55 -22.82
CA THR A 488 15.13 13.16 -24.10
C THR A 488 14.33 14.44 -23.88
N ILE A 489 14.69 15.52 -24.54
CA ILE A 489 13.92 16.75 -24.57
C ILE A 489 13.05 16.78 -25.83
N PHE A 490 11.77 17.09 -25.68
CA PHE A 490 10.84 17.25 -26.77
C PHE A 490 10.25 18.66 -26.79
N GLU A 491 10.00 19.16 -28.01
CA GLU A 491 9.31 20.44 -28.23
C GLU A 491 7.82 20.29 -27.94
N ASN A 492 7.24 21.28 -27.27
CA ASN A 492 5.83 21.30 -26.99
C ASN A 492 5.26 22.72 -27.01
N ASP A 493 4.12 22.91 -27.65
CA ASP A 493 3.35 24.15 -27.78
C ASP A 493 2.13 24.23 -26.85
N ASN A 494 1.86 23.17 -26.08
CA ASN A 494 0.71 23.08 -25.16
C ASN A 494 1.10 23.44 -23.71
N VAL A 495 1.83 24.54 -23.54
CA VAL A 495 2.21 25.06 -22.21
C VAL A 495 1.04 25.84 -21.62
N HIS A 496 0.61 25.50 -20.42
CA HIS A 496 -0.51 26.17 -19.75
C HIS A 496 -0.35 26.19 -18.23
N ALA A 497 -1.04 27.13 -17.57
CA ALA A 497 -1.13 27.14 -16.11
C ALA A 497 -1.90 25.88 -15.62
N ARG A 498 -1.38 25.21 -14.61
CA ARG A 498 -1.99 24.00 -14.04
C ARG A 498 -3.41 24.26 -13.52
N LEU A 499 -3.60 25.43 -12.89
CA LEU A 499 -4.89 25.85 -12.36
C LEU A 499 -5.39 27.10 -13.10
N ALA A 500 -6.65 27.09 -13.52
CA ALA A 500 -7.29 28.26 -14.10
C ALA A 500 -7.65 29.33 -13.06
N ASN A 501 -7.84 28.94 -11.81
CA ASN A 501 -8.24 29.84 -10.72
C ASN A 501 -7.44 29.47 -9.45
N VAL A 502 -6.96 30.50 -8.75
CA VAL A 502 -6.19 30.39 -7.51
C VAL A 502 -6.73 31.40 -6.50
N VAL A 503 -6.79 30.99 -5.25
CA VAL A 503 -7.05 31.90 -4.13
C VAL A 503 -5.73 32.18 -3.41
N ASN A 504 -5.43 33.46 -3.20
CA ASN A 504 -4.28 33.92 -2.46
C ASN A 504 -4.76 34.59 -1.16
N ASP A 505 -4.20 34.20 -0.04
CA ASP A 505 -4.57 34.71 1.29
C ASP A 505 -3.99 36.12 1.59
N GLY A 506 -3.19 36.66 0.68
CA GLY A 506 -2.50 37.94 0.82
C GLY A 506 -1.31 37.92 1.77
N TYR A 507 -0.90 36.74 2.27
CA TYR A 507 0.23 36.57 3.21
C TYR A 507 1.34 35.68 2.63
N LYS A 508 0.99 34.74 1.78
CA LYS A 508 1.95 33.84 1.12
C LYS A 508 2.09 34.20 -0.35
N ASP A 509 3.33 34.24 -0.80
CA ASP A 509 3.61 34.35 -2.21
C ASP A 509 3.21 33.03 -2.91
N TYR A 510 2.67 33.11 -4.12
CA TYR A 510 2.28 32.00 -4.94
C TYR A 510 3.05 32.02 -6.24
N THR A 511 3.79 30.98 -6.58
CA THR A 511 4.39 30.85 -7.91
C THR A 511 3.41 30.15 -8.84
N VAL A 512 3.13 30.74 -10.01
CA VAL A 512 2.23 30.13 -10.99
C VAL A 512 2.82 28.80 -11.46
N GLU A 513 2.10 27.73 -11.19
CA GLU A 513 2.46 26.39 -11.69
C GLU A 513 2.11 26.30 -13.17
N VAL A 514 3.13 25.98 -13.97
CA VAL A 514 3.00 25.83 -15.43
C VAL A 514 3.32 24.40 -15.80
N ILE A 515 2.48 23.79 -16.62
CA ILE A 515 2.62 22.39 -17.01
C ILE A 515 2.44 22.19 -18.51
N VAL A 516 2.88 21.01 -18.95
CA VAL A 516 2.54 20.39 -20.23
C VAL A 516 1.93 19.02 -19.91
N ASN A 517 0.82 18.69 -20.52
CA ASN A 517 0.21 17.35 -20.43
C ASN A 517 0.73 16.46 -21.56
N GLN A 518 1.27 15.29 -21.20
CA GLN A 518 1.66 14.25 -22.14
C GLN A 518 1.20 12.88 -21.60
N ASN A 519 0.33 12.20 -22.35
CA ASN A 519 -0.17 10.87 -22.00
C ASN A 519 -0.75 10.78 -20.57
N ASP A 520 -1.57 11.74 -20.18
CA ASP A 520 -2.15 11.91 -18.83
C ASP A 520 -1.12 12.22 -17.70
N ASP A 521 0.14 12.50 -18.06
CA ASP A 521 1.18 12.92 -17.10
C ASP A 521 1.35 14.44 -17.18
N GLU A 522 1.25 15.12 -16.03
CA GLU A 522 1.53 16.55 -15.90
C GLU A 522 3.04 16.76 -15.73
N MET A 523 3.66 17.46 -16.68
CA MET A 523 5.07 17.75 -16.64
C MET A 523 5.31 19.23 -16.33
N PRO A 524 5.98 19.55 -15.21
CA PRO A 524 6.19 20.96 -14.82
C PRO A 524 7.17 21.67 -15.74
N ILE A 525 6.83 22.90 -16.09
CA ILE A 525 7.64 23.85 -16.83
C ILE A 525 8.21 24.89 -15.86
N ASN A 526 9.43 25.33 -16.07
CA ASN A 526 10.01 26.40 -15.29
C ASN A 526 9.23 27.71 -15.50
N PRO A 527 8.56 28.28 -14.49
CA PRO A 527 7.83 29.55 -14.67
C PRO A 527 8.70 30.71 -15.14
N ALA A 528 10.01 30.66 -14.83
CA ALA A 528 10.97 31.67 -15.28
C ALA A 528 11.24 31.63 -16.81
N ALA A 529 10.75 30.61 -17.52
CA ALA A 529 10.80 30.59 -18.98
C ALA A 529 9.72 31.49 -19.63
N LEU A 530 8.73 31.95 -18.86
CA LEU A 530 7.66 32.81 -19.30
C LEU A 530 7.87 34.26 -18.87
N SER A 531 7.32 35.22 -19.62
CA SER A 531 7.23 36.61 -19.20
C SER A 531 5.84 36.86 -18.60
N TRP A 532 5.79 37.37 -17.37
CA TRP A 532 4.58 37.49 -16.59
C TRP A 532 4.07 38.92 -16.49
N SER A 533 2.76 39.10 -16.40
CA SER A 533 2.09 40.38 -16.17
C SER A 533 0.77 40.20 -15.43
N SER A 534 0.37 41.19 -14.64
CA SER A 534 -0.95 41.28 -13.97
C SER A 534 -1.79 42.36 -14.68
N ASP A 535 -3.08 42.13 -14.84
CA ASP A 535 -4.04 43.13 -15.31
C ASP A 535 -4.49 44.10 -14.22
N ASN A 536 -4.23 43.71 -12.92
CA ASN A 536 -4.57 44.54 -11.77
C ASN A 536 -3.52 44.42 -10.68
N GLU A 537 -2.42 45.14 -10.84
CA GLU A 537 -1.30 45.14 -9.89
C GLU A 537 -1.64 45.67 -8.48
N SER A 538 -2.77 46.40 -8.34
CA SER A 538 -3.20 46.86 -7.00
C SER A 538 -3.87 45.75 -6.16
N VAL A 539 -4.35 44.71 -6.79
CA VAL A 539 -4.91 43.50 -6.14
C VAL A 539 -3.88 42.43 -6.01
N ALA A 540 -3.23 42.04 -7.10
CA ALA A 540 -2.16 41.08 -7.13
C ALA A 540 -1.05 41.51 -8.09
N SER A 541 0.16 41.66 -7.59
CA SER A 541 1.35 41.90 -8.42
C SER A 541 1.99 40.56 -8.78
N VAL A 542 2.73 40.50 -9.88
CA VAL A 542 3.52 39.32 -10.29
C VAL A 542 4.93 39.77 -10.65
N ASP A 543 5.90 38.99 -10.20
CA ASP A 543 7.27 39.17 -10.67
C ASP A 543 7.37 38.72 -12.14
N ALA A 544 7.78 39.66 -13.00
CA ALA A 544 7.75 39.47 -14.44
C ALA A 544 8.67 38.36 -14.97
N ALA A 545 9.69 37.97 -14.21
CA ALA A 545 10.70 36.98 -14.57
C ALA A 545 10.46 35.62 -13.94
N THR A 546 9.85 35.57 -12.77
CA THR A 546 9.75 34.32 -11.99
C THR A 546 8.33 33.78 -11.88
N GLY A 547 7.31 34.60 -12.20
CA GLY A 547 5.92 34.19 -12.05
C GLY A 547 5.42 34.14 -10.60
N VAL A 548 6.16 34.75 -9.66
CA VAL A 548 5.77 34.84 -8.24
C VAL A 548 4.70 35.91 -8.07
N VAL A 549 3.54 35.54 -7.59
CA VAL A 549 2.36 36.38 -7.36
C VAL A 549 2.27 36.77 -5.88
N LYS A 550 2.05 38.02 -5.60
CA LYS A 550 1.81 38.59 -4.28
C LYS A 550 0.41 39.20 -4.21
N GLY A 551 -0.40 38.73 -3.27
CA GLY A 551 -1.72 39.31 -2.99
C GLY A 551 -1.57 40.57 -2.15
N LEU A 552 -2.07 41.70 -2.64
CA LEU A 552 -1.92 43.01 -2.02
C LEU A 552 -3.20 43.50 -1.35
N SER A 553 -4.36 43.36 -1.99
CA SER A 553 -5.67 43.73 -1.45
C SER A 553 -6.74 42.78 -1.95
N ASP A 554 -7.84 42.68 -1.20
CA ASP A 554 -8.97 41.85 -1.60
C ASP A 554 -9.49 42.25 -2.98
N GLY A 555 -9.80 41.27 -3.82
CA GLY A 555 -10.25 41.48 -5.19
C GLY A 555 -9.79 40.39 -6.14
N THR A 556 -9.90 40.63 -7.42
CA THR A 556 -9.48 39.68 -8.49
C THR A 556 -8.48 40.35 -9.44
N ALA A 557 -7.52 39.54 -9.87
CA ALA A 557 -6.58 39.93 -10.93
C ALA A 557 -6.34 38.72 -11.86
N VAL A 558 -6.05 38.96 -13.14
CA VAL A 558 -5.63 37.95 -14.11
C VAL A 558 -4.13 38.04 -14.32
N ILE A 559 -3.44 36.98 -13.94
CA ILE A 559 -1.99 36.85 -14.17
C ILE A 559 -1.81 36.14 -15.52
N THR A 560 -1.05 36.76 -16.41
CA THR A 560 -0.81 36.24 -17.77
C THR A 560 0.66 35.96 -17.99
N GLY A 561 0.98 34.73 -18.42
CA GLY A 561 2.32 34.26 -18.81
C GLY A 561 2.41 34.10 -20.33
N ARG A 562 3.56 34.43 -20.92
CA ARG A 562 3.84 34.31 -22.35
C ARG A 562 5.19 33.67 -22.61
N ILE A 563 5.18 32.70 -23.53
CA ILE A 563 6.40 32.05 -24.04
C ILE A 563 6.25 31.86 -25.56
N GLY A 564 7.06 32.55 -26.37
CA GLY A 564 6.85 32.60 -27.81
C GLY A 564 5.43 33.09 -28.14
N ASP A 565 4.70 32.30 -28.93
CA ASP A 565 3.31 32.57 -29.30
C ASP A 565 2.30 31.99 -28.30
N VAL A 566 2.76 31.19 -27.32
CA VAL A 566 1.88 30.57 -26.32
C VAL A 566 1.54 31.57 -25.22
N VAL A 567 0.27 31.66 -24.88
CA VAL A 567 -0.25 32.52 -23.82
C VAL A 567 -1.07 31.67 -22.86
N THR A 568 -0.74 31.77 -21.56
CA THR A 568 -1.50 31.14 -20.51
C THR A 568 -1.93 32.16 -19.46
N SER A 569 -3.00 31.90 -18.72
CA SER A 569 -3.46 32.81 -17.67
C SER A 569 -4.08 32.07 -16.51
N VAL A 570 -4.00 32.70 -15.34
CA VAL A 570 -4.63 32.24 -14.10
C VAL A 570 -5.40 33.40 -13.45
N ASN A 571 -6.64 33.14 -13.04
CA ASN A 571 -7.42 34.09 -12.25
C ASN A 571 -7.02 33.97 -10.80
N VAL A 572 -6.58 35.06 -10.21
CA VAL A 572 -6.19 35.13 -8.78
C VAL A 572 -7.24 35.91 -8.03
N LEU A 573 -7.92 35.25 -7.12
CA LEU A 573 -8.78 35.87 -6.10
C LEU A 573 -7.93 36.10 -4.85
N VAL A 574 -7.67 37.36 -4.51
CA VAL A 574 -7.06 37.70 -3.22
C VAL A 574 -8.17 37.89 -2.20
N GLN A 575 -8.12 37.09 -1.15
CA GLN A 575 -9.09 37.14 -0.05
C GLN A 575 -8.38 36.88 1.28
N LYS A 576 -8.16 37.97 2.03
CA LYS A 576 -7.50 37.87 3.33
C LYS A 576 -8.44 37.25 4.36
N PRO A 577 -8.05 36.19 5.06
CA PRO A 577 -8.90 35.57 6.07
C PRO A 577 -9.14 36.49 7.26
N VAL A 578 -10.39 36.53 7.72
CA VAL A 578 -10.82 37.23 8.95
C VAL A 578 -11.16 36.17 9.99
N ALA A 579 -10.73 36.38 11.22
CA ALA A 579 -11.06 35.48 12.33
C ALA A 579 -12.58 35.30 12.47
N HIS A 580 -13.06 34.09 12.28
CA HIS A 580 -14.47 33.74 12.46
C HIS A 580 -14.67 32.22 12.53
N THR A 581 -15.85 31.83 13.01
CA THR A 581 -16.32 30.44 12.91
C THR A 581 -17.62 30.46 12.13
N ALA A 582 -17.71 29.59 11.14
CA ALA A 582 -18.87 29.51 10.27
C ALA A 582 -19.34 28.06 10.09
N ALA A 583 -20.66 27.85 10.05
CA ALA A 583 -21.20 26.59 9.59
C ALA A 583 -20.70 26.28 8.16
N ILE A 584 -20.31 25.03 7.91
CA ILE A 584 -19.76 24.64 6.60
C ILE A 584 -20.81 24.72 5.50
N ASP A 585 -22.08 24.54 5.85
CA ASP A 585 -23.25 24.66 4.96
C ASP A 585 -24.49 25.05 5.76
N ALA A 586 -25.51 25.54 5.06
CA ALA A 586 -26.86 25.77 5.62
C ALA A 586 -27.64 24.43 5.80
N PHE A 587 -27.11 23.32 5.32
CA PHE A 587 -27.71 21.99 5.32
C PHE A 587 -29.12 21.93 4.69
N ASP A 588 -29.32 22.72 3.64
CA ASP A 588 -30.52 22.58 2.82
C ASP A 588 -30.53 21.20 2.16
N VAL A 589 -31.37 20.31 2.69
CA VAL A 589 -31.47 18.90 2.28
C VAL A 589 -31.80 18.72 0.80
N SER A 590 -32.44 19.70 0.17
CA SER A 590 -32.75 19.64 -1.27
C SER A 590 -31.50 19.66 -2.14
N THR A 591 -30.37 20.10 -1.59
CA THR A 591 -29.08 20.25 -2.28
C THR A 591 -28.08 19.11 -1.99
N TRP A 592 -28.45 18.19 -1.09
CA TRP A 592 -27.61 17.04 -0.72
C TRP A 592 -28.08 15.77 -1.42
N SER A 593 -27.14 15.00 -1.95
CA SER A 593 -27.40 13.63 -2.41
C SER A 593 -27.19 12.64 -1.25
N VAL A 594 -28.17 11.76 -1.06
CA VAL A 594 -28.11 10.72 -0.02
C VAL A 594 -28.01 9.37 -0.68
N ARG A 595 -26.93 8.63 -0.39
CA ARG A 595 -26.77 7.22 -0.79
C ARG A 595 -26.71 6.35 0.44
N GLN A 596 -27.44 5.22 0.42
CA GLN A 596 -27.50 4.33 1.57
C GLN A 596 -27.49 2.86 1.16
N THR A 597 -26.90 2.02 2.02
CA THR A 597 -26.97 0.56 1.95
C THR A 597 -27.29 0.04 3.35
N GLY A 598 -28.21 -0.94 3.45
CA GLY A 598 -28.60 -1.53 4.74
C GLY A 598 -29.40 -0.59 5.67
N GLY A 599 -30.05 0.41 5.11
CA GLY A 599 -31.00 1.32 5.78
C GLY A 599 -32.08 1.75 4.81
N THR A 600 -33.20 2.24 5.32
CA THR A 600 -34.33 2.80 4.56
C THR A 600 -34.83 4.09 5.21
N ASN A 601 -35.66 4.85 4.50
CA ASN A 601 -36.33 6.04 5.02
C ASN A 601 -35.36 7.10 5.61
N THR A 602 -34.19 7.28 5.01
CA THR A 602 -33.22 8.26 5.48
C THR A 602 -33.74 9.67 5.27
N ALA A 603 -33.84 10.44 6.35
CA ALA A 603 -34.21 11.85 6.36
C ALA A 603 -33.11 12.68 7.02
N VAL A 604 -32.81 13.85 6.45
CA VAL A 604 -31.87 14.82 6.99
C VAL A 604 -32.64 16.10 7.31
N THR A 605 -32.46 16.61 8.54
CA THR A 605 -33.10 17.84 9.00
C THR A 605 -32.02 18.85 9.40
N PRO A 606 -32.04 20.08 8.85
CA PRO A 606 -31.09 21.14 9.19
C PRO A 606 -31.14 21.52 10.67
N LEU A 607 -29.96 21.81 11.25
CA LEU A 607 -29.77 22.49 12.52
C LEU A 607 -29.06 23.83 12.28
N ALA A 608 -28.83 24.60 13.32
CA ALA A 608 -28.21 25.94 13.19
C ALA A 608 -26.80 25.89 12.55
N THR A 609 -25.97 24.89 12.93
CA THR A 609 -24.60 24.72 12.44
C THR A 609 -24.28 23.27 12.11
N GLY A 610 -25.31 22.46 11.87
CA GLY A 610 -25.19 21.03 11.60
C GLY A 610 -26.50 20.44 11.10
N PHE A 611 -26.74 19.17 11.38
CA PHE A 611 -27.92 18.43 10.93
C PHE A 611 -28.31 17.29 11.85
N SER A 612 -29.56 16.85 11.76
CA SER A 612 -30.06 15.58 12.30
C SER A 612 -30.31 14.61 11.15
N LEU A 613 -29.95 13.36 11.33
CA LEU A 613 -30.16 12.28 10.37
C LEU A 613 -30.97 11.16 11.03
N GLU A 614 -32.10 10.82 10.43
CA GLU A 614 -32.95 9.72 10.86
C GLU A 614 -32.96 8.63 9.80
N TYR A 615 -32.98 7.35 10.21
CA TYR A 615 -33.10 6.22 9.29
C TYR A 615 -33.63 4.98 9.98
N ASP A 616 -34.27 4.10 9.21
CA ASP A 616 -34.70 2.78 9.67
C ASP A 616 -33.65 1.72 9.30
N GLY A 617 -33.18 0.93 10.28
CA GLY A 617 -32.21 -0.13 10.06
C GLY A 617 -32.76 -1.21 9.15
N ALA A 618 -31.91 -1.74 8.29
CA ALA A 618 -32.18 -2.92 7.46
C ALA A 618 -31.09 -3.97 7.66
N SER A 619 -31.41 -5.24 7.35
CA SER A 619 -30.42 -6.31 7.41
C SER A 619 -29.35 -6.12 6.33
N GLY A 620 -28.07 -6.26 6.68
CA GLY A 620 -26.95 -6.17 5.75
C GLY A 620 -25.60 -6.17 6.45
N ARG A 621 -24.55 -6.48 5.70
CA ARG A 621 -23.17 -6.33 6.17
C ARG A 621 -22.74 -4.88 5.98
N ASN A 622 -22.16 -4.27 7.02
CA ASN A 622 -21.60 -2.94 6.99
C ASN A 622 -22.51 -1.88 6.31
N PRO A 623 -23.69 -1.60 6.89
CA PRO A 623 -24.57 -0.57 6.34
C PRO A 623 -23.83 0.77 6.28
N THR A 624 -24.07 1.55 5.21
CA THR A 624 -23.47 2.87 5.04
C THR A 624 -24.54 3.89 4.70
N ILE A 625 -24.38 5.11 5.25
CA ILE A 625 -25.12 6.29 4.82
C ILE A 625 -24.09 7.33 4.39
N ARG A 626 -24.21 7.78 3.15
CA ARG A 626 -23.31 8.75 2.55
C ARG A 626 -24.10 9.97 2.12
N LEU A 627 -23.74 11.13 2.67
CA LEU A 627 -24.27 12.44 2.32
C LEU A 627 -23.23 13.11 1.43
N GLU A 628 -23.63 13.54 0.22
CA GLU A 628 -22.73 14.13 -0.79
C GLU A 628 -23.20 15.52 -1.20
N LYS A 629 -22.29 16.47 -1.17
CA LYS A 629 -22.42 17.83 -1.70
C LYS A 629 -21.06 18.46 -1.83
N ASP A 630 -20.75 19.06 -2.97
CA ASP A 630 -19.54 19.85 -3.14
C ASP A 630 -19.73 21.26 -2.54
N ILE A 631 -18.95 21.58 -1.51
CA ILE A 631 -18.94 22.88 -0.85
C ILE A 631 -17.52 23.43 -0.91
N ASN A 632 -17.32 24.49 -1.66
CA ASN A 632 -16.02 25.09 -1.88
C ASN A 632 -15.60 25.99 -0.73
N LEU A 633 -14.46 25.70 -0.15
CA LEU A 633 -13.76 26.58 0.79
C LEU A 633 -12.70 27.35 0.01
N TRP A 634 -12.83 28.66 -0.01
CA TRP A 634 -11.96 29.54 -0.79
C TRP A 634 -10.75 30.05 0.02
N SER A 635 -10.72 29.80 1.30
CA SER A 635 -9.57 30.01 2.17
C SER A 635 -9.35 28.76 3.04
N LEU A 636 -8.12 28.54 3.49
CA LEU A 636 -7.78 27.40 4.31
C LEU A 636 -8.22 27.67 5.76
N PRO A 637 -9.18 26.92 6.32
CA PRO A 637 -9.49 27.06 7.75
C PRO A 637 -8.35 26.54 8.61
N ASP A 638 -8.19 27.07 9.81
CA ASP A 638 -7.22 26.55 10.78
C ASP A 638 -7.65 25.20 11.32
N SER A 639 -8.96 25.01 11.49
CA SER A 639 -9.51 23.73 11.92
C SER A 639 -10.96 23.53 11.45
N ILE A 640 -11.34 22.25 11.40
CA ILE A 640 -12.72 21.81 11.15
C ILE A 640 -13.27 21.21 12.43
N ILE A 641 -14.45 21.67 12.85
CA ILE A 641 -15.20 21.10 13.97
C ILE A 641 -16.28 20.19 13.41
N PHE A 642 -16.28 18.94 13.89
CA PHE A 642 -17.29 17.95 13.59
C PHE A 642 -17.72 17.26 14.89
N ASP A 643 -18.80 17.73 15.48
CA ASP A 643 -19.35 17.12 16.69
C ASP A 643 -20.47 16.14 16.29
N ILE A 644 -20.51 14.96 16.89
CA ILE A 644 -21.50 13.92 16.56
C ILE A 644 -22.03 13.22 17.80
N ASN A 645 -23.34 13.09 17.90
CA ASN A 645 -24.03 12.19 18.82
C ASN A 645 -24.68 11.06 18.01
N PRO A 646 -24.15 9.86 18.06
CA PRO A 646 -24.70 8.72 17.30
C PRO A 646 -26.04 8.22 17.82
N GLY A 647 -26.52 8.71 18.99
CA GLY A 647 -27.68 8.12 19.66
C GLY A 647 -27.44 6.65 19.97
N GLU A 648 -28.40 5.81 19.63
CA GLU A 648 -28.30 4.35 19.71
C GLU A 648 -27.91 3.70 18.36
N ALA A 649 -27.65 4.52 17.32
CA ALA A 649 -27.21 4.01 16.04
C ALA A 649 -25.83 3.34 16.17
N PRO A 650 -25.64 2.14 15.60
CA PRO A 650 -24.40 1.37 15.72
C PRO A 650 -23.29 1.92 14.80
N VAL A 651 -23.00 3.21 14.91
CA VAL A 651 -21.99 3.88 14.09
C VAL A 651 -20.61 3.35 14.45
N LYS A 652 -19.93 2.76 13.46
CA LYS A 652 -18.56 2.26 13.60
C LYS A 652 -17.54 3.39 13.44
N LEU A 653 -17.71 4.19 12.40
CA LEU A 653 -16.86 5.36 12.12
C LEU A 653 -17.58 6.31 11.14
N VAL A 654 -17.13 7.56 11.15
CA VAL A 654 -17.55 8.57 10.17
C VAL A 654 -16.32 9.09 9.46
N ARG A 655 -16.40 9.22 8.13
CA ARG A 655 -15.39 9.84 7.29
C ARG A 655 -15.95 11.11 6.68
N VAL A 656 -15.23 12.21 6.83
CA VAL A 656 -15.48 13.47 6.18
C VAL A 656 -14.43 13.64 5.08
N TYR A 657 -14.86 13.81 3.84
CA TYR A 657 -13.99 13.89 2.68
C TYR A 657 -13.84 15.32 2.19
N LEU A 658 -12.60 15.74 2.01
CA LEU A 658 -12.24 16.98 1.35
C LEU A 658 -11.45 16.64 0.08
N ARG A 659 -11.49 17.52 -0.91
CA ARG A 659 -10.74 17.40 -2.16
C ARG A 659 -10.24 18.77 -2.57
N ASP A 660 -9.00 18.86 -2.97
CA ASP A 660 -8.46 20.11 -3.51
C ASP A 660 -8.76 20.26 -5.02
N ALA A 661 -8.35 21.39 -5.59
CA ALA A 661 -8.60 21.67 -7.01
C ALA A 661 -7.86 20.73 -7.98
N THR A 662 -6.82 20.01 -7.54
CA THR A 662 -6.12 19.00 -8.35
C THR A 662 -6.79 17.64 -8.30
N GLY A 663 -7.77 17.46 -7.41
CA GLY A 663 -8.48 16.20 -7.18
C GLY A 663 -7.90 15.34 -6.09
N GLU A 664 -6.83 15.78 -5.39
CA GLU A 664 -6.29 15.10 -4.22
C GLU A 664 -7.32 15.05 -3.11
N GLN A 665 -7.48 13.87 -2.48
CA GLN A 665 -8.51 13.65 -1.48
C GLN A 665 -7.91 13.52 -0.08
N TYR A 666 -8.44 14.30 0.85
CA TYR A 666 -8.11 14.28 2.27
C TYR A 666 -9.28 13.73 3.07
N THR A 667 -9.01 13.03 4.16
CA THR A 667 -10.06 12.35 4.93
C THR A 667 -9.89 12.60 6.43
N ILE A 668 -10.94 13.17 7.05
CA ILE A 668 -11.07 13.23 8.51
C ILE A 668 -11.82 11.96 8.95
N VAL A 669 -11.30 11.27 9.96
CA VAL A 669 -11.92 10.06 10.50
C VAL A 669 -12.34 10.31 11.95
N ALA A 670 -13.64 10.13 12.26
CA ALA A 670 -14.18 10.09 13.60
C ALA A 670 -14.56 8.65 13.95
N GLU A 671 -13.91 8.09 14.93
CA GLU A 671 -14.10 6.71 15.38
C GLU A 671 -14.14 6.60 16.89
N ASN A 672 -14.46 5.42 17.44
CA ASN A 672 -14.59 5.17 18.87
C ASN A 672 -15.68 6.05 19.52
N LEU A 673 -16.81 6.20 18.83
CA LEU A 673 -17.91 7.05 19.27
C LEU A 673 -18.64 6.45 20.47
N GLU A 674 -18.82 7.26 21.51
CA GLU A 674 -19.67 6.92 22.66
C GLU A 674 -21.15 7.13 22.31
N ALA A 675 -21.96 6.10 22.53
CA ALA A 675 -23.40 6.14 22.27
C ALA A 675 -24.10 7.18 23.18
N ASN A 676 -25.15 7.82 22.68
CA ASN A 676 -25.97 8.82 23.38
C ASN A 676 -25.17 10.01 23.94
N THR A 677 -23.95 10.25 23.43
CA THR A 677 -23.04 11.29 23.87
C THR A 677 -22.61 12.16 22.67
N VAL A 678 -22.42 13.45 22.88
CA VAL A 678 -21.81 14.32 21.88
C VAL A 678 -20.30 14.11 21.88
N ASN A 679 -19.81 13.38 20.90
CA ASN A 679 -18.40 13.19 20.65
C ASN A 679 -17.87 14.40 19.88
N LYS A 680 -16.81 15.04 20.37
CA LYS A 680 -16.29 16.31 19.85
C LYS A 680 -14.99 16.07 19.09
N PHE A 681 -14.96 16.51 17.84
CA PHE A 681 -13.78 16.48 17.00
C PHE A 681 -13.45 17.91 16.54
N LYS A 682 -12.26 18.39 16.88
CA LYS A 682 -11.68 19.60 16.28
C LYS A 682 -10.37 19.17 15.64
N VAL A 683 -10.35 19.13 14.32
CA VAL A 683 -9.22 18.66 13.52
C VAL A 683 -8.49 19.87 12.94
N PRO A 684 -7.24 20.12 13.32
CA PRO A 684 -6.40 21.09 12.63
C PRO A 684 -6.27 20.69 11.16
N VAL A 685 -6.49 21.63 10.26
CA VAL A 685 -6.43 21.31 8.83
C VAL A 685 -4.99 21.00 8.40
N SER A 686 -4.01 21.57 9.11
CA SER A 686 -2.58 21.22 8.93
C SER A 686 -2.26 19.73 9.15
N ASP A 687 -3.09 19.02 9.92
CA ASP A 687 -2.88 17.57 10.15
C ASP A 687 -3.33 16.70 8.97
N LEU A 688 -3.99 17.29 7.98
CA LEU A 688 -4.47 16.61 6.77
C LEU A 688 -3.46 16.63 5.62
N PHE A 689 -2.43 17.46 5.72
CA PHE A 689 -1.44 17.69 4.68
C PHE A 689 -0.04 17.34 5.19
N ASP A 690 0.81 16.83 4.32
CA ASP A 690 2.22 16.66 4.64
C ASP A 690 2.92 18.01 4.75
N VAL A 691 3.97 18.08 5.55
CA VAL A 691 4.72 19.34 5.77
C VAL A 691 5.37 19.79 4.46
N GLY A 692 4.88 20.92 3.93
CA GLY A 692 5.36 21.49 2.68
C GLY A 692 4.45 21.28 1.48
N ASP A 693 3.37 20.52 1.64
CA ASP A 693 2.36 20.39 0.59
C ASP A 693 1.65 21.71 0.31
N LEU A 694 1.46 22.01 -0.95
CA LEU A 694 0.70 23.16 -1.39
C LEU A 694 -0.77 22.74 -1.54
N VAL A 695 -1.66 23.38 -0.77
CA VAL A 695 -3.11 23.15 -0.93
C VAL A 695 -3.63 23.96 -2.12
N HIS A 696 -4.20 23.28 -3.10
CA HIS A 696 -4.75 23.89 -4.30
C HIS A 696 -6.23 24.23 -4.11
N PHE A 697 -6.57 25.51 -4.19
CA PHE A 697 -7.92 25.99 -3.97
C PHE A 697 -8.79 25.94 -5.23
N PRO A 698 -10.15 25.73 -5.08
CA PRO A 698 -10.85 25.58 -3.80
C PRO A 698 -10.57 24.24 -3.13
N LEU A 699 -10.46 24.24 -1.80
CA LEU A 699 -10.57 23.02 -1.01
C LEU A 699 -12.06 22.71 -0.88
N SER A 700 -12.53 21.63 -1.49
CA SER A 700 -13.95 21.29 -1.51
C SER A 700 -14.25 20.24 -0.48
N PHE A 701 -15.17 20.48 0.42
CA PHE A 701 -15.86 19.44 1.14
C PHE A 701 -16.76 18.67 0.17
N THR A 702 -16.70 17.32 0.17
CA THR A 702 -17.39 16.51 -0.86
C THR A 702 -18.38 15.52 -0.30
N ALA A 703 -18.13 14.94 0.88
CA ALA A 703 -19.04 13.96 1.46
C ALA A 703 -18.81 13.70 2.96
N ILE A 704 -19.87 13.27 3.63
CA ILE A 704 -19.83 12.59 4.93
C ILE A 704 -20.26 11.13 4.68
N ASN A 705 -19.42 10.16 5.06
CA ASN A 705 -19.74 8.75 4.96
C ASN A 705 -19.78 8.10 6.35
N MET A 706 -20.94 7.67 6.78
CA MET A 706 -21.18 6.98 8.05
C MET A 706 -21.21 5.49 7.81
N LEU A 707 -20.23 4.75 8.36
CA LEU A 707 -20.17 3.30 8.33
C LEU A 707 -20.78 2.76 9.63
N MET A 708 -21.75 1.88 9.51
CA MET A 708 -22.41 1.27 10.65
C MET A 708 -21.89 -0.15 10.89
N ASN A 709 -21.92 -0.61 12.14
CA ASN A 709 -22.00 -2.03 12.44
C ASN A 709 -23.38 -2.57 12.00
N ALA A 710 -23.60 -3.89 12.05
CA ALA A 710 -24.87 -4.46 11.64
C ALA A 710 -26.04 -3.78 12.39
N SER A 711 -26.95 -3.15 11.64
CA SER A 711 -28.16 -2.52 12.18
C SER A 711 -29.26 -3.57 12.43
N THR A 712 -30.13 -3.32 13.41
CA THR A 712 -31.31 -4.15 13.62
C THR A 712 -32.41 -3.70 12.64
N ALA A 713 -32.93 -4.64 11.85
CA ALA A 713 -33.96 -4.34 10.87
C ALA A 713 -35.24 -3.81 11.55
N GLY A 714 -35.82 -2.74 10.99
CA GLY A 714 -37.02 -2.07 11.46
C GLY A 714 -36.87 -1.21 12.73
N VAL A 715 -35.65 -1.07 13.26
CA VAL A 715 -35.39 -0.11 14.36
C VAL A 715 -35.11 1.26 13.76
N HIS A 716 -35.77 2.27 14.29
CA HIS A 716 -35.56 3.66 13.93
C HIS A 716 -34.38 4.24 14.73
N TYR A 717 -33.43 4.85 14.01
CA TYR A 717 -32.23 5.46 14.59
C TYR A 717 -32.14 6.94 14.26
N THR A 718 -31.65 7.73 15.21
CA THR A 718 -31.36 9.15 15.04
C THR A 718 -29.89 9.43 15.36
N ILE A 719 -29.21 10.09 14.43
CA ILE A 719 -27.84 10.59 14.60
C ILE A 719 -27.91 12.11 14.53
N ILE A 720 -27.27 12.80 15.46
CA ILE A 720 -27.24 14.26 15.50
C ILE A 720 -25.78 14.71 15.29
N VAL A 721 -25.56 15.56 14.30
CA VAL A 721 -24.34 16.33 14.11
C VAL A 721 -24.65 17.77 14.51
N PRO A 722 -24.47 18.14 15.79
CA PRO A 722 -24.88 19.46 16.26
C PRO A 722 -24.01 20.60 15.74
N ARG A 723 -22.76 20.28 15.38
CA ARG A 723 -21.80 21.26 14.84
C ARG A 723 -21.00 20.65 13.70
N PHE A 724 -20.97 21.33 12.58
CA PHE A 724 -20.08 21.08 11.46
C PHE A 724 -19.64 22.43 10.90
N GLU A 725 -18.47 22.88 11.34
CA GLU A 725 -18.03 24.27 11.22
C GLU A 725 -16.57 24.33 10.77
N THR A 726 -16.22 25.39 10.03
CA THR A 726 -14.84 25.83 9.80
C THR A 726 -14.48 26.91 10.81
N VAL A 727 -13.26 26.88 11.31
CA VAL A 727 -12.69 27.88 12.21
C VAL A 727 -11.52 28.56 11.49
N TYR A 728 -11.58 29.87 11.42
CA TYR A 728 -10.50 30.72 10.95
C TYR A 728 -10.02 31.53 12.15
N ASP A 729 -8.78 31.33 12.56
CA ASP A 729 -8.17 32.08 13.66
C ASP A 729 -7.64 33.41 13.12
N ALA A 730 -7.53 34.42 14.00
CA ALA A 730 -6.85 35.66 13.62
C ALA A 730 -5.38 35.34 13.34
N ILE A 731 -4.87 35.77 12.21
CA ILE A 731 -3.42 35.74 11.98
C ILE A 731 -2.79 36.57 13.09
N PRO A 732 -1.82 36.01 13.84
CA PRO A 732 -1.18 36.78 14.91
C PRO A 732 -0.64 38.09 14.33
N ALA A 733 -1.17 39.22 14.75
CA ALA A 733 -0.61 40.50 14.39
C ALA A 733 0.79 40.56 14.97
N GLY A 734 1.81 40.45 14.11
CA GLY A 734 3.20 40.60 14.55
C GLY A 734 4.25 39.64 13.98
N VAL A 735 4.08 39.14 12.76
CA VAL A 735 5.24 38.72 11.97
C VAL A 735 5.31 39.55 10.67
N GLU A 736 5.19 40.87 10.80
CA GLU A 736 5.65 41.78 9.76
C GLU A 736 7.16 41.80 9.82
N GLY A 737 7.81 41.35 8.75
CA GLY A 737 9.24 41.57 8.48
C GLY A 737 10.20 40.49 8.96
N VAL A 738 9.94 39.20 8.69
CA VAL A 738 11.06 38.28 8.57
C VAL A 738 11.49 38.28 7.09
N GLU A 739 12.42 39.18 6.76
CA GLU A 739 13.17 39.07 5.53
C GLU A 739 13.94 37.73 5.56
N THR A 740 13.58 36.80 4.69
CA THR A 740 14.35 35.58 4.45
C THR A 740 15.51 35.91 3.49
N ASP A 741 16.45 36.72 3.95
CA ASP A 741 17.71 36.89 3.25
C ASP A 741 18.77 35.99 3.81
N ALA A 742 19.30 35.17 2.93
CA ALA A 742 20.45 34.27 3.05
C ALA A 742 20.23 33.06 4.00
N VAL A 743 20.68 31.89 3.55
CA VAL A 743 20.88 30.68 4.34
C VAL A 743 21.76 31.01 5.56
N LEU A 744 21.12 31.45 6.64
CA LEU A 744 21.81 31.64 7.93
C LEU A 744 22.10 30.24 8.48
N PRO A 745 23.30 29.99 9.03
CA PRO A 745 23.58 28.74 9.68
C PRO A 745 22.49 28.47 10.73
N GLY A 746 21.83 27.32 10.64
CA GLY A 746 20.74 26.94 11.52
C GLY A 746 21.20 26.67 12.96
N VAL A 747 20.28 26.44 13.85
CA VAL A 747 20.57 25.95 15.22
C VAL A 747 21.34 24.64 15.13
N TYR A 748 22.41 24.51 15.91
CA TYR A 748 23.29 23.32 15.89
C TYR A 748 23.61 22.85 17.32
N PRO A 749 23.58 21.52 17.60
CA PRO A 749 23.05 20.44 16.76
C PRO A 749 21.51 20.52 16.62
N ASN A 750 21.01 20.11 15.47
CA ASN A 750 19.56 20.09 15.19
C ASN A 750 19.28 18.97 14.14
N PRO A 751 18.59 17.87 14.51
CA PRO A 751 17.89 17.65 15.77
C PRO A 751 18.79 17.39 16.99
N VAL A 752 18.28 17.67 18.18
CA VAL A 752 19.00 17.57 19.47
C VAL A 752 18.19 16.75 20.49
N ALA A 753 18.87 16.05 21.43
CA ALA A 753 18.18 15.37 22.50
C ALA A 753 17.63 16.36 23.56
N ALA A 754 16.51 16.01 24.16
CA ALA A 754 15.92 16.82 25.21
C ALA A 754 16.86 16.98 26.40
N GLY A 755 17.10 18.21 26.82
CA GLY A 755 18.02 18.56 27.90
C GLY A 755 19.42 18.98 27.46
N ASP A 756 19.83 18.72 26.22
CA ASP A 756 21.11 19.13 25.67
C ASP A 756 21.16 20.63 25.33
N VAL A 757 22.35 21.12 24.97
CA VAL A 757 22.58 22.52 24.62
C VAL A 757 22.68 22.64 23.10
N VAL A 758 22.01 23.67 22.57
CA VAL A 758 22.12 24.07 21.15
C VAL A 758 22.81 25.41 20.98
N THR A 759 23.51 25.57 19.88
CA THR A 759 24.10 26.85 19.47
C THR A 759 23.17 27.53 18.46
N ILE A 760 22.83 28.78 18.71
CA ILE A 760 21.96 29.61 17.87
C ILE A 760 22.83 30.71 17.23
N PRO A 761 22.78 30.91 15.89
CA PRO A 761 23.54 31.96 15.21
C PRO A 761 22.86 33.33 15.36
N ALA A 762 22.66 33.74 16.60
CA ALA A 762 22.09 35.01 16.97
C ALA A 762 22.70 35.51 18.28
N ILE A 763 22.75 36.84 18.46
CA ILE A 763 23.20 37.50 19.67
C ILE A 763 21.97 38.01 20.43
N GLY A 764 21.83 37.62 21.68
CA GLY A 764 20.71 38.03 22.54
C GLY A 764 20.89 37.49 23.96
N GLU A 765 20.12 38.01 24.92
CA GLU A 765 20.13 37.51 26.30
C GLU A 765 19.05 36.45 26.55
N THR A 766 18.01 36.47 25.76
CA THR A 766 16.85 35.59 25.89
C THR A 766 16.31 35.14 24.54
N ALA A 767 15.85 33.89 24.47
CA ALA A 767 15.08 33.33 23.36
C ALA A 767 13.65 33.07 23.78
N ARG A 768 12.68 33.41 22.95
CA ARG A 768 11.29 32.95 23.10
C ARG A 768 11.11 31.63 22.34
N ILE A 769 10.50 30.66 22.99
CA ILE A 769 10.28 29.34 22.39
C ILE A 769 8.78 29.14 22.21
N PHE A 770 8.40 28.81 20.98
CA PHE A 770 7.03 28.48 20.59
C PHE A 770 6.99 27.02 20.08
N ASN A 771 5.87 26.33 20.31
CA ASN A 771 5.65 25.01 19.73
C ASN A 771 5.25 25.10 18.24
N ALA A 772 5.06 23.95 17.59
CA ALA A 772 4.68 23.88 16.18
C ALA A 772 3.33 24.54 15.85
N SER A 773 2.44 24.71 16.83
CA SER A 773 1.18 25.45 16.66
C SER A 773 1.30 26.96 16.92
N GLY A 774 2.52 27.48 17.13
CA GLY A 774 2.77 28.89 17.41
C GLY A 774 2.46 29.33 18.85
N ALA A 775 2.09 28.40 19.74
CA ALA A 775 1.85 28.74 21.14
C ALA A 775 3.18 28.92 21.88
N TRP A 776 3.26 30.02 22.65
CA TRP A 776 4.42 30.28 23.51
C TRP A 776 4.59 29.16 24.55
N VAL A 777 5.82 28.62 24.65
CA VAL A 777 6.15 27.55 25.60
C VAL A 777 6.88 28.06 26.81
N LYS A 778 7.98 28.78 26.56
CA LYS A 778 8.78 29.42 27.63
C LYS A 778 9.79 30.40 27.02
N ASP A 779 10.40 31.20 27.90
CA ASP A 779 11.62 31.93 27.59
C ASP A 779 12.85 31.12 28.06
N ALA A 780 13.91 31.15 27.28
CA ALA A 780 15.18 30.53 27.61
C ALA A 780 16.28 31.57 27.66
N LYS A 781 17.12 31.49 28.69
CA LYS A 781 18.30 32.35 28.81
C LYS A 781 19.36 31.89 27.82
N LEU A 782 19.95 32.83 27.11
CA LEU A 782 21.04 32.61 26.21
C LEU A 782 22.41 32.89 26.87
N VAL A 783 23.41 32.12 26.54
CA VAL A 783 24.78 32.32 26.94
C VAL A 783 25.56 32.76 25.71
N PRO A 784 25.93 34.06 25.62
CA PRO A 784 26.65 34.55 24.45
C PRO A 784 28.04 33.90 24.28
N MET A 785 28.38 33.55 23.04
CA MET A 785 29.64 32.94 22.64
C MET A 785 30.22 33.64 21.38
N GLY A 786 30.45 34.94 21.46
CA GLY A 786 30.86 35.77 20.31
C GLY A 786 29.67 36.12 19.42
N GLU A 787 29.69 35.68 18.16
CA GLU A 787 28.59 35.93 17.18
C GLU A 787 27.44 34.95 17.29
N VAL A 788 27.50 33.98 18.21
CA VAL A 788 26.50 32.97 18.46
C VAL A 788 26.11 32.96 19.95
N ALA A 789 25.03 32.31 20.29
CA ALA A 789 24.62 32.06 21.66
C ALA A 789 24.26 30.59 21.92
N GLN A 790 24.50 30.11 23.12
CA GLN A 790 24.07 28.78 23.55
C GLN A 790 22.76 28.84 24.34
N MET A 791 21.91 27.87 24.08
CA MET A 791 20.62 27.68 24.73
C MET A 791 20.46 26.25 25.23
N SER A 792 20.02 26.08 26.48
CA SER A 792 19.66 24.77 27.03
C SER A 792 18.23 24.38 26.62
N THR A 793 18.07 23.15 26.20
CA THR A 793 16.78 22.57 25.83
C THR A 793 16.07 21.87 27.01
N VAL A 794 16.60 21.99 28.23
CA VAL A 794 15.98 21.43 29.45
C VAL A 794 14.53 21.90 29.59
N GLY A 795 13.61 20.93 29.78
CA GLY A 795 12.17 21.18 29.93
C GLY A 795 11.41 21.31 28.60
N LEU A 796 12.07 21.08 27.44
CA LEU A 796 11.38 20.85 26.19
C LEU A 796 11.15 19.33 26.01
N VAL A 797 9.97 18.96 25.55
CA VAL A 797 9.64 17.57 25.21
C VAL A 797 9.96 17.30 23.74
N PRO A 798 10.04 16.02 23.28
CA PRO A 798 10.22 15.73 21.87
C PRO A 798 9.18 16.45 21.00
N GLY A 799 9.64 17.13 19.96
CA GLY A 799 8.79 17.94 19.10
C GLY A 799 9.55 19.00 18.31
N ILE A 800 8.82 19.74 17.49
CA ILE A 800 9.32 20.87 16.69
C ILE A 800 9.01 22.17 17.43
N TYR A 801 10.01 23.06 17.48
CA TYR A 801 9.90 24.35 18.13
C TYR A 801 10.41 25.46 17.22
N LEU A 802 9.85 26.65 17.39
CA LEU A 802 10.37 27.90 16.85
C LEU A 802 11.07 28.65 17.97
N VAL A 803 12.35 28.91 17.82
CA VAL A 803 13.16 29.67 18.77
C VAL A 803 13.37 31.06 18.20
N VAL A 804 12.86 32.09 18.86
CA VAL A 804 12.94 33.47 18.43
C VAL A 804 13.93 34.24 19.34
N VAL A 805 14.96 34.81 18.73
CA VAL A 805 15.96 35.68 19.37
C VAL A 805 15.91 37.03 18.67
N ASP A 806 15.55 38.07 19.38
CA ASP A 806 15.25 39.41 18.83
C ASP A 806 14.22 39.30 17.67
N SER A 807 14.58 39.63 16.46
CA SER A 807 13.74 39.55 15.26
C SER A 807 13.99 38.32 14.39
N ARG A 808 14.86 37.39 14.83
CA ARG A 808 15.23 36.18 14.07
C ARG A 808 14.57 34.95 14.64
N ALA A 809 14.03 34.10 13.75
CA ALA A 809 13.40 32.87 14.11
C ALA A 809 14.18 31.65 13.59
N PHE A 810 14.37 30.63 14.44
CA PHE A 810 15.12 29.42 14.14
C PHE A 810 14.27 28.18 14.46
N ARG A 811 14.26 27.24 13.54
CA ARG A 811 13.62 25.94 13.79
C ARG A 811 14.52 25.06 14.65
N LEU A 812 13.96 24.48 15.70
CA LEU A 812 14.61 23.52 16.61
C LEU A 812 13.78 22.24 16.68
N VAL A 813 14.43 21.08 16.48
CA VAL A 813 13.81 19.77 16.62
C VAL A 813 14.39 19.09 17.85
N ILE A 814 13.54 18.72 18.80
CA ILE A 814 13.90 17.91 19.97
C ILE A 814 13.52 16.46 19.71
N LYS A 815 14.47 15.54 19.91
CA LYS A 815 14.27 14.08 19.79
C LYS A 815 13.81 13.46 21.10
#